data_33aefb10774e39de6f59f964463917e2
#
_entry.id   33aefb10774e39de6f59f964463917e2
#
_cell.length_a   1.000
_cell.length_b   1.000
_cell.length_c   1.000
_cell.angle_alpha   90.00
_cell.angle_beta   90.00
_cell.angle_gamma   90.00
#
_symmetry.space_group_name_H-M   'P 1'
#
loop_
_entity.id
_entity.type
_entity.pdbx_description
1 polymer ?
#
loop_
_entity_poly.entity_id
_entity_poly.type
_entity_poly.pdbx_seq_one_letter_code
_entity_poly.pdbx_strand_id
1 'polypeptide(L)'
;MSKNSLERKIAVIFVADVVQYSKHMENDEVGTLNSYSACEEMLLDLLKKHAGSIFNTAGDSVLVEFNSAVNAVECAVAFQNKIQEKNSSDNDNVKLEFRIGINMGDVIVKDGNLLGDGVNIAARLEALSQPNGICISKSVYDLVIPKTKMTFNDLGVQKVKQNEFHAFDILLNPAQKRKIKSRTWGARTLTGFAAIAGLTFLLVTSTLFFLNQNSSSGQNSDSVVLLVRPFDYVTSVDDKRFVADSMLTVFVAGLSGYEKLRVLSKNTSLLVEDENLTDTEVAQRYGANFILNGSITVLGDDMRTSVELRNLTTNEIQFSDLINGQTQDLFDLQDKLVVSVLSSFDLEEDKVRVSNEGIETIEELRLLHFAAKEREKWTVGSYPAYADAVDKLFALNSEGYTQNVSQAWKYHYKMRLGLCRNEDKKNGSTNCMIEAIKFVEKAVELNPSKADAYLAKSYFLSSLYLLNRDKERMMEWGGLEKAAEVAEKGYALISDDPYQFGLAGEVFTFTNDFEKSANAFAKLFKLDDNPGDTFTQFYMISSYLNNDLEKMRELALRIIETNNSREVDTCTKPSCGNAAYAYLFLIYEANQNNDQKKVDEYLQDFRSVRNQYTREMWMSRDNPARFIWKEQFEKITAMMDQLGWSSV
;
A
#
# COMPACT_ATOMS: atom_id res chain seq x y z
N MET A 1 -4.82 -34.37 -32.04
CA MET A 1 -3.67 -34.15 -31.14
C MET A 1 -2.70 -33.19 -31.82
N SER A 2 -2.86 -31.91 -31.60
CA SER A 2 -1.94 -30.87 -32.05
C SER A 2 -1.18 -30.39 -30.79
N LYS A 3 0.12 -30.69 -30.74
CA LYS A 3 1.01 -30.11 -29.73
C LYS A 3 1.02 -28.59 -29.98
N ASN A 4 0.41 -27.78 -29.10
CA ASN A 4 0.69 -26.35 -29.03
C ASN A 4 2.15 -26.17 -28.59
N SER A 5 3.07 -26.12 -29.58
CA SER A 5 4.41 -25.65 -29.33
C SER A 5 4.35 -24.15 -29.11
N LEU A 6 4.71 -23.67 -27.91
CA LEU A 6 4.95 -22.26 -27.65
C LEU A 6 5.99 -21.77 -28.67
N GLU A 7 5.58 -20.88 -29.55
CA GLU A 7 6.48 -20.29 -30.55
C GLU A 7 7.37 -19.25 -29.86
N ARG A 8 8.69 -19.48 -29.89
CA ARG A 8 9.70 -18.52 -29.40
C ARG A 8 10.37 -17.86 -30.58
N LYS A 9 10.60 -16.56 -30.44
CA LYS A 9 11.38 -15.79 -31.42
C LYS A 9 12.20 -14.69 -30.75
N ILE A 10 13.21 -14.21 -31.44
CA ILE A 10 13.89 -12.97 -31.08
C ILE A 10 13.12 -11.81 -31.71
N ALA A 11 12.73 -10.83 -30.91
CA ALA A 11 12.01 -9.64 -31.37
C ALA A 11 12.65 -8.35 -30.80
N VAL A 12 12.48 -7.25 -31.51
CA VAL A 12 12.78 -5.92 -31.00
C VAL A 12 11.50 -5.34 -30.44
N ILE A 13 11.49 -5.07 -29.16
CA ILE A 13 10.34 -4.57 -28.41
C ILE A 13 10.55 -3.08 -28.14
N PHE A 14 9.56 -2.31 -28.52
CA PHE A 14 9.46 -0.87 -28.27
C PHE A 14 8.29 -0.64 -27.33
N VAL A 15 8.52 0.10 -26.26
CA VAL A 15 7.50 0.52 -25.28
C VAL A 15 7.51 2.04 -25.23
N ALA A 16 6.34 2.66 -25.38
CA ALA A 16 6.14 4.09 -25.17
C ALA A 16 5.06 4.32 -24.12
N ASP A 17 5.29 5.26 -23.23
CA ASP A 17 4.40 5.61 -22.12
C ASP A 17 4.33 7.12 -21.92
N VAL A 18 3.18 7.65 -21.48
CA VAL A 18 2.99 9.08 -21.22
C VAL A 18 3.44 9.45 -19.83
N VAL A 19 4.26 10.48 -19.72
CA VAL A 19 4.73 10.99 -18.45
C VAL A 19 3.58 11.59 -17.63
N GLN A 20 3.33 11.07 -16.43
CA GLN A 20 2.29 11.57 -15.52
C GLN A 20 0.88 11.62 -16.13
N TYR A 21 0.50 10.64 -16.96
CA TYR A 21 -0.81 10.60 -17.62
C TYR A 21 -1.98 10.79 -16.66
N SER A 22 -2.00 10.07 -15.53
CA SER A 22 -3.07 10.20 -14.52
C SER A 22 -3.22 11.64 -14.00
N LYS A 23 -2.12 12.37 -13.82
CA LYS A 23 -2.13 13.78 -13.40
C LYS A 23 -2.69 14.71 -14.48
N HIS A 24 -2.37 14.45 -15.73
CA HIS A 24 -2.98 15.18 -16.84
C HIS A 24 -4.49 14.93 -16.93
N MET A 25 -4.92 13.67 -16.77
CA MET A 25 -6.35 13.29 -16.72
C MET A 25 -7.09 13.95 -15.55
N GLU A 26 -6.48 14.04 -14.37
CA GLU A 26 -7.05 14.72 -13.21
C GLU A 26 -7.22 16.24 -13.45
N ASN A 27 -6.31 16.87 -14.16
CA ASN A 27 -6.32 18.32 -14.41
C ASN A 27 -7.26 18.72 -15.56
N ASP A 28 -7.25 17.99 -16.67
CA ASP A 28 -8.07 18.23 -17.86
C ASP A 28 -8.28 16.91 -18.62
N GLU A 29 -9.33 16.19 -18.30
CA GLU A 29 -9.65 14.90 -18.90
C GLU A 29 -9.86 15.01 -20.40
N VAL A 30 -10.69 15.95 -20.85
CA VAL A 30 -11.04 16.11 -22.27
C VAL A 30 -9.85 16.58 -23.09
N GLY A 31 -9.10 17.56 -22.60
CA GLY A 31 -7.89 18.06 -23.26
C GLY A 31 -6.81 16.98 -23.33
N THR A 32 -6.65 16.17 -22.28
CA THR A 32 -5.68 15.07 -22.23
C THR A 32 -6.04 13.98 -23.24
N LEU A 33 -7.31 13.54 -23.29
CA LEU A 33 -7.77 12.54 -24.25
C LEU A 33 -7.59 13.00 -25.70
N ASN A 34 -7.93 14.25 -25.99
CA ASN A 34 -7.75 14.83 -27.33
C ASN A 34 -6.27 14.89 -27.73
N SER A 35 -5.41 15.34 -26.81
CA SER A 35 -3.97 15.39 -27.03
C SER A 35 -3.36 14.00 -27.19
N TYR A 36 -3.81 13.01 -26.40
CA TYR A 36 -3.37 11.63 -26.50
C TYR A 36 -3.75 11.01 -27.84
N SER A 37 -5.01 11.15 -28.28
CA SER A 37 -5.47 10.65 -29.58
C SER A 37 -4.67 11.22 -30.75
N ALA A 38 -4.33 12.52 -30.71
CA ALA A 38 -3.48 13.12 -31.72
C ALA A 38 -2.04 12.55 -31.71
N CYS A 39 -1.48 12.28 -30.53
CA CYS A 39 -0.16 11.63 -30.40
C CYS A 39 -0.19 10.18 -30.88
N GLU A 40 -1.26 9.45 -30.58
CA GLU A 40 -1.47 8.07 -31.01
C GLU A 40 -1.54 7.97 -32.53
N GLU A 41 -2.29 8.86 -33.20
CA GLU A 41 -2.33 8.92 -34.68
C GLU A 41 -0.94 9.15 -35.28
N MET A 42 -0.13 10.05 -34.68
CA MET A 42 1.24 10.29 -35.11
C MET A 42 2.12 9.04 -34.96
N LEU A 43 1.95 8.30 -33.88
CA LEU A 43 2.67 7.05 -33.64
C LEU A 43 2.26 5.99 -34.64
N LEU A 44 0.96 5.79 -34.87
CA LEU A 44 0.43 4.81 -35.83
C LEU A 44 0.95 5.06 -37.25
N ASP A 45 1.04 6.31 -37.69
CA ASP A 45 1.60 6.67 -39.00
C ASP A 45 3.11 6.36 -39.09
N LEU A 46 3.87 6.58 -38.03
CA LEU A 46 5.29 6.24 -37.98
C LEU A 46 5.50 4.73 -37.96
N LEU A 47 4.67 3.99 -37.22
CA LEU A 47 4.74 2.53 -37.15
C LEU A 47 4.53 1.91 -38.57
N LYS A 48 3.59 2.41 -39.34
CA LYS A 48 3.39 1.98 -40.74
C LYS A 48 4.64 2.23 -41.61
N LYS A 49 5.32 3.37 -41.41
CA LYS A 49 6.53 3.74 -42.17
C LYS A 49 7.75 2.89 -41.80
N HIS A 50 7.87 2.52 -40.51
CA HIS A 50 9.03 1.80 -40.00
C HIS A 50 8.77 0.31 -39.79
N ALA A 51 7.65 -0.23 -40.29
CA ALA A 51 7.24 -1.63 -40.19
C ALA A 51 7.16 -2.13 -38.74
N GLY A 52 6.61 -1.31 -37.84
CA GLY A 52 6.25 -1.66 -36.46
C GLY A 52 4.84 -2.24 -36.40
N SER A 53 4.63 -3.22 -35.53
CA SER A 53 3.34 -3.85 -35.27
C SER A 53 2.99 -3.77 -33.78
N ILE A 54 1.88 -3.10 -33.46
CA ILE A 54 1.38 -3.07 -32.07
C ILE A 54 0.89 -4.48 -31.71
N PHE A 55 1.38 -5.00 -30.59
CA PHE A 55 0.92 -6.29 -30.08
C PHE A 55 0.17 -6.15 -28.75
N ASN A 56 0.29 -5.02 -28.06
CA ASN A 56 -0.47 -4.73 -26.86
C ASN A 56 -0.57 -3.22 -26.59
N THR A 57 -1.61 -2.83 -25.85
CA THR A 57 -1.75 -1.49 -25.24
C THR A 57 -2.21 -1.65 -23.81
N ALA A 58 -1.62 -0.92 -22.87
CA ALA A 58 -1.94 -0.98 -21.44
C ALA A 58 -2.11 0.46 -20.91
N GLY A 59 -3.36 0.93 -20.85
CA GLY A 59 -3.65 2.31 -20.51
C GLY A 59 -3.06 3.26 -21.56
N ASP A 60 -2.15 4.14 -21.13
CA ASP A 60 -1.40 5.08 -21.97
C ASP A 60 -0.10 4.50 -22.55
N SER A 61 0.23 3.25 -22.20
CA SER A 61 1.41 2.56 -22.73
C SER A 61 1.10 1.80 -24.02
N VAL A 62 1.97 1.94 -25.03
CA VAL A 62 1.87 1.24 -26.31
C VAL A 62 3.08 0.32 -26.47
N LEU A 63 2.83 -0.97 -26.73
CA LEU A 63 3.86 -2.00 -26.90
C LEU A 63 3.88 -2.45 -28.36
N VAL A 64 5.05 -2.31 -28.98
CA VAL A 64 5.25 -2.53 -30.41
C VAL A 64 6.38 -3.51 -30.68
N GLU A 65 6.17 -4.39 -31.64
CA GLU A 65 7.18 -5.29 -32.18
C GLU A 65 7.78 -4.70 -33.47
N PHE A 66 9.11 -4.81 -33.60
CA PHE A 66 9.82 -4.54 -34.83
C PHE A 66 10.72 -5.72 -35.21
N ASN A 67 10.86 -5.95 -36.51
CA ASN A 67 11.81 -6.91 -37.04
C ASN A 67 13.24 -6.33 -37.18
N SER A 68 13.41 -5.04 -36.94
CA SER A 68 14.70 -4.32 -37.08
C SER A 68 14.90 -3.33 -35.95
N ALA A 69 16.04 -3.45 -35.24
CA ALA A 69 16.43 -2.51 -34.22
C ALA A 69 16.65 -1.09 -34.76
N VAL A 70 17.13 -0.96 -35.99
CA VAL A 70 17.33 0.33 -36.66
C VAL A 70 15.98 0.99 -36.92
N ASN A 71 15.00 0.26 -37.45
CA ASN A 71 13.67 0.78 -37.69
C ASN A 71 12.97 1.21 -36.40
N ALA A 72 13.11 0.43 -35.32
CA ALA A 72 12.54 0.76 -34.01
C ALA A 72 13.12 2.08 -33.47
N VAL A 73 14.45 2.24 -33.54
CA VAL A 73 15.11 3.46 -33.06
C VAL A 73 14.79 4.67 -33.93
N GLU A 74 14.78 4.52 -35.25
CA GLU A 74 14.39 5.61 -36.16
C GLU A 74 12.92 6.05 -35.95
N CYS A 75 12.02 5.09 -35.72
CA CYS A 75 10.65 5.36 -35.34
C CYS A 75 10.56 6.15 -34.03
N ALA A 76 11.29 5.73 -32.98
CA ALA A 76 11.33 6.41 -31.70
C ALA A 76 11.81 7.86 -31.81
N VAL A 77 12.90 8.08 -32.54
CA VAL A 77 13.45 9.44 -32.76
C VAL A 77 12.48 10.30 -33.54
N ALA A 78 11.86 9.76 -34.61
CA ALA A 78 10.87 10.48 -35.39
C ALA A 78 9.62 10.84 -34.57
N PHE A 79 9.19 9.93 -33.68
CA PHE A 79 8.05 10.17 -32.80
C PHE A 79 8.34 11.28 -31.78
N GLN A 80 9.47 11.21 -31.05
CA GLN A 80 9.84 12.24 -30.09
C GLN A 80 10.00 13.62 -30.73
N ASN A 81 10.57 13.69 -31.94
CA ASN A 81 10.66 14.95 -32.69
C ASN A 81 9.28 15.52 -33.03
N LYS A 82 8.34 14.70 -33.50
CA LYS A 82 6.97 15.12 -33.78
C LYS A 82 6.21 15.59 -32.55
N ILE A 83 6.40 14.91 -31.39
CA ILE A 83 5.85 15.33 -30.10
C ILE A 83 6.40 16.70 -29.71
N GLN A 84 7.71 16.91 -29.85
CA GLN A 84 8.34 18.19 -29.56
C GLN A 84 7.82 19.32 -30.48
N GLU A 85 7.66 19.06 -31.79
CA GLU A 85 7.08 20.00 -32.74
C GLU A 85 5.63 20.34 -32.38
N LYS A 86 4.79 19.33 -32.09
CA LYS A 86 3.41 19.51 -31.62
C LYS A 86 3.35 20.38 -30.36
N ASN A 87 4.12 20.04 -29.35
CA ASN A 87 4.14 20.75 -28.08
C ASN A 87 4.66 22.18 -28.17
N SER A 88 5.47 22.47 -29.21
CA SER A 88 6.01 23.82 -29.47
C SER A 88 5.04 24.70 -30.26
N SER A 89 4.23 24.12 -31.14
CA SER A 89 3.29 24.82 -32.02
C SER A 89 1.89 25.00 -31.43
N ASP A 90 1.53 24.16 -30.42
CA ASP A 90 0.20 24.12 -29.86
C ASP A 90 0.20 24.83 -28.48
N ASN A 91 -0.46 26.00 -28.45
CA ASN A 91 -0.51 26.84 -27.23
C ASN A 91 -1.77 26.56 -26.37
N ASP A 92 -2.78 25.89 -26.92
CA ASP A 92 -4.11 25.77 -26.32
C ASP A 92 -4.44 24.35 -25.82
N ASN A 93 -3.59 23.34 -26.11
CA ASN A 93 -3.84 21.94 -25.72
C ASN A 93 -2.86 21.42 -24.65
N VAL A 94 -3.26 20.34 -23.97
CA VAL A 94 -2.42 19.64 -23.00
C VAL A 94 -1.16 19.11 -23.69
N LYS A 95 0.02 19.48 -23.18
CA LYS A 95 1.32 19.06 -23.69
C LYS A 95 1.72 17.74 -23.06
N LEU A 96 1.67 16.66 -23.85
CA LEU A 96 2.07 15.35 -23.39
C LEU A 96 3.54 15.08 -23.70
N GLU A 97 4.24 14.48 -22.77
CA GLU A 97 5.61 14.01 -22.91
C GLU A 97 5.63 12.47 -22.87
N PHE A 98 6.52 11.86 -23.66
CA PHE A 98 6.62 10.40 -23.73
C PHE A 98 8.00 9.92 -23.30
N ARG A 99 8.02 8.76 -22.65
CA ARG A 99 9.24 7.97 -22.42
C ARG A 99 9.22 6.78 -23.37
N ILE A 100 10.37 6.41 -23.90
CA ILE A 100 10.49 5.27 -24.80
C ILE A 100 11.61 4.35 -24.34
N GLY A 101 11.32 3.05 -24.26
CA GLY A 101 12.26 1.97 -23.98
C GLY A 101 12.33 0.98 -25.15
N ILE A 102 13.55 0.61 -25.60
CA ILE A 102 13.70 -0.36 -26.69
C ILE A 102 14.69 -1.45 -26.30
N ASN A 103 14.26 -2.70 -26.39
CA ASN A 103 15.07 -3.87 -26.14
C ASN A 103 14.96 -4.90 -27.27
N MET A 104 15.98 -5.72 -27.45
CA MET A 104 15.94 -6.91 -28.28
C MET A 104 16.21 -8.15 -27.41
N GLY A 105 15.31 -9.11 -27.46
CA GLY A 105 15.41 -10.31 -26.64
C GLY A 105 14.50 -11.44 -27.10
N ASP A 106 14.63 -12.58 -26.42
CA ASP A 106 13.78 -13.75 -26.62
C ASP A 106 12.36 -13.47 -26.08
N VAL A 107 11.35 -13.77 -26.88
CA VAL A 107 9.94 -13.62 -26.53
C VAL A 107 9.14 -14.84 -26.94
N ILE A 108 8.08 -15.10 -26.22
CA ILE A 108 7.11 -16.14 -26.50
C ILE A 108 5.92 -15.48 -27.18
N VAL A 109 5.55 -15.98 -28.36
CA VAL A 109 4.33 -15.56 -29.07
C VAL A 109 3.16 -16.37 -28.52
N LYS A 110 2.15 -15.68 -27.99
CA LYS A 110 0.93 -16.32 -27.53
C LYS A 110 -0.28 -15.43 -27.79
N ASP A 111 -1.24 -15.94 -28.54
CA ASP A 111 -2.51 -15.26 -28.88
C ASP A 111 -2.34 -13.84 -29.44
N GLY A 112 -1.31 -13.66 -30.28
CA GLY A 112 -0.96 -12.35 -30.87
C GLY A 112 -0.17 -11.42 -29.94
N ASN A 113 0.07 -11.81 -28.71
CA ASN A 113 0.86 -11.07 -27.70
C ASN A 113 2.30 -11.59 -27.63
N LEU A 114 3.21 -10.73 -27.18
CA LEU A 114 4.61 -11.10 -26.89
C LEU A 114 4.84 -11.07 -25.38
N LEU A 115 5.39 -12.16 -24.85
CA LEU A 115 5.65 -12.35 -23.43
C LEU A 115 7.12 -12.73 -23.21
N GLY A 116 7.67 -12.41 -22.04
CA GLY A 116 9.02 -12.84 -21.64
C GLY A 116 9.94 -11.68 -21.21
N ASP A 117 11.18 -12.03 -20.84
CA ASP A 117 12.16 -11.06 -20.34
C ASP A 117 12.48 -9.96 -21.34
N GLY A 118 12.38 -10.24 -22.65
CA GLY A 118 12.57 -9.24 -23.68
C GLY A 118 11.62 -8.05 -23.55
N VAL A 119 10.34 -8.32 -23.24
CA VAL A 119 9.30 -7.30 -23.03
C VAL A 119 9.53 -6.56 -21.70
N ASN A 120 9.81 -7.30 -20.62
CA ASN A 120 10.05 -6.72 -19.31
C ASN A 120 11.25 -5.75 -19.29
N ILE A 121 12.34 -6.10 -20.00
CA ILE A 121 13.51 -5.22 -20.10
C ILE A 121 13.15 -3.95 -20.90
N ALA A 122 12.35 -4.05 -21.96
CA ALA A 122 11.90 -2.87 -22.73
C ALA A 122 11.08 -1.91 -21.85
N ALA A 123 10.14 -2.42 -21.06
CA ALA A 123 9.36 -1.62 -20.11
C ALA A 123 10.24 -0.95 -19.04
N ARG A 124 11.29 -1.64 -18.54
CA ARG A 124 12.25 -1.06 -17.58
C ARG A 124 13.12 0.03 -18.20
N LEU A 125 13.49 -0.11 -19.47
CA LEU A 125 14.21 0.93 -20.21
C LEU A 125 13.33 2.15 -20.44
N GLU A 126 12.03 1.95 -20.71
CA GLU A 126 11.04 3.03 -20.77
C GLU A 126 11.00 3.77 -19.42
N ALA A 127 10.79 3.08 -18.30
CA ALA A 127 10.76 3.69 -16.96
C ALA A 127 12.06 4.39 -16.59
N LEU A 128 13.22 3.92 -17.08
CA LEU A 128 14.55 4.54 -16.91
C LEU A 128 14.71 5.79 -17.78
N SER A 129 13.95 5.91 -18.88
CA SER A 129 14.06 7.01 -19.83
C SER A 129 13.64 8.35 -19.20
N GLN A 130 14.29 9.45 -19.62
CA GLN A 130 13.84 10.79 -19.25
C GLN A 130 12.55 11.17 -20.00
N PRO A 131 11.74 12.12 -19.48
CA PRO A 131 10.68 12.72 -20.27
C PRO A 131 11.20 13.19 -21.63
N ASN A 132 10.48 12.86 -22.69
CA ASN A 132 10.88 13.08 -24.09
C ASN A 132 12.18 12.38 -24.48
N GLY A 133 12.59 11.34 -23.75
CA GLY A 133 13.80 10.57 -23.97
C GLY A 133 13.56 9.20 -24.60
N ILE A 134 14.65 8.56 -24.99
CA ILE A 134 14.68 7.20 -25.53
C ILE A 134 15.83 6.45 -24.85
N CYS A 135 15.53 5.34 -24.19
CA CYS A 135 16.51 4.48 -23.55
C CYS A 135 16.53 3.11 -24.24
N ILE A 136 17.71 2.60 -24.55
CA ILE A 136 17.89 1.33 -25.29
C ILE A 136 18.81 0.37 -24.55
N SER A 137 18.62 -0.93 -24.77
CA SER A 137 19.53 -1.96 -24.27
C SER A 137 20.85 -2.03 -25.06
N LYS A 138 21.85 -2.68 -24.45
CA LYS A 138 23.12 -2.97 -25.10
C LYS A 138 22.94 -3.76 -26.40
N SER A 139 22.04 -4.73 -26.45
CA SER A 139 21.76 -5.53 -27.65
C SER A 139 21.24 -4.68 -28.81
N VAL A 140 20.39 -3.69 -28.51
CA VAL A 140 19.92 -2.70 -29.52
C VAL A 140 21.05 -1.75 -29.90
N TYR A 141 21.77 -1.21 -28.92
CA TYR A 141 22.92 -0.31 -29.15
C TYR A 141 23.96 -0.89 -30.14
N ASP A 142 24.38 -2.15 -29.93
CA ASP A 142 25.39 -2.80 -30.77
C ASP A 142 24.93 -2.98 -32.24
N LEU A 143 23.63 -3.11 -32.46
CA LEU A 143 23.07 -3.23 -33.81
C LEU A 143 22.90 -1.87 -34.51
N VAL A 144 22.69 -0.81 -33.73
CA VAL A 144 22.30 0.51 -34.29
C VAL A 144 23.50 1.41 -34.51
N ILE A 145 24.52 1.35 -33.63
CA ILE A 145 25.70 2.21 -33.70
C ILE A 145 26.43 2.18 -35.07
N PRO A 146 26.64 1.02 -35.71
CA PRO A 146 27.34 1.00 -37.01
C PRO A 146 26.50 1.47 -38.20
N LYS A 147 25.17 1.65 -38.00
CA LYS A 147 24.21 1.90 -39.06
C LYS A 147 23.56 3.29 -38.99
N THR A 148 23.80 4.03 -37.90
CA THR A 148 23.19 5.35 -37.68
C THR A 148 24.25 6.36 -37.26
N LYS A 149 23.94 7.65 -37.45
CA LYS A 149 24.79 8.77 -36.96
C LYS A 149 24.30 9.34 -35.63
N MET A 150 23.54 8.56 -34.86
CA MET A 150 22.97 9.00 -33.59
C MET A 150 24.04 9.08 -32.52
N THR A 151 23.83 9.95 -31.56
CA THR A 151 24.72 10.10 -30.41
C THR A 151 24.11 9.40 -29.20
N PHE A 152 24.92 8.65 -28.49
CA PHE A 152 24.48 7.86 -27.34
C PHE A 152 25.18 8.32 -26.07
N ASN A 153 24.48 8.16 -24.93
CA ASN A 153 25.02 8.34 -23.59
C ASN A 153 24.98 7.00 -22.86
N ASP A 154 26.14 6.49 -22.51
CA ASP A 154 26.27 5.25 -21.76
C ASP A 154 25.85 5.48 -20.31
N LEU A 155 24.81 4.78 -19.86
CA LEU A 155 24.29 4.81 -18.49
C LEU A 155 24.91 3.72 -17.61
N GLY A 156 25.72 2.83 -18.18
CA GLY A 156 26.31 1.68 -17.52
C GLY A 156 25.32 0.54 -17.29
N VAL A 157 25.76 -0.41 -16.49
CA VAL A 157 24.92 -1.54 -16.09
C VAL A 157 23.90 -1.06 -15.08
N GLN A 158 22.64 -1.30 -15.40
CA GLN A 158 21.49 -1.02 -14.55
C GLN A 158 21.01 -2.33 -13.95
N LYS A 159 20.77 -2.32 -12.64
CA LYS A 159 20.22 -3.45 -11.92
C LYS A 159 18.81 -3.09 -11.48
N VAL A 160 17.83 -3.74 -12.09
CA VAL A 160 16.42 -3.53 -11.73
C VAL A 160 15.80 -4.89 -11.44
N LYS A 161 15.40 -5.08 -10.17
CA LYS A 161 14.96 -6.38 -9.66
C LYS A 161 16.06 -7.44 -9.90
N GLN A 162 15.74 -8.57 -10.53
CA GLN A 162 16.68 -9.68 -10.76
C GLN A 162 17.48 -9.58 -12.07
N ASN A 163 17.20 -8.60 -12.93
CA ASN A 163 17.82 -8.49 -14.24
C ASN A 163 18.87 -7.37 -14.25
N GLU A 164 20.08 -7.72 -14.68
CA GLU A 164 21.11 -6.75 -15.02
C GLU A 164 21.08 -6.52 -16.53
N PHE A 165 21.00 -5.26 -16.95
CA PHE A 165 21.09 -4.88 -18.34
C PHE A 165 21.88 -3.59 -18.49
N HIS A 166 22.67 -3.50 -19.54
CA HIS A 166 23.41 -2.30 -19.87
C HIS A 166 22.52 -1.38 -20.72
N ALA A 167 22.34 -0.14 -20.26
CA ALA A 167 21.44 0.83 -20.86
C ALA A 167 22.17 2.01 -21.48
N PHE A 168 21.58 2.59 -22.54
CA PHE A 168 22.08 3.76 -23.24
C PHE A 168 20.92 4.71 -23.54
N ASP A 169 21.08 6.02 -23.28
CA ASP A 169 20.16 7.03 -23.82
C ASP A 169 20.55 7.36 -25.25
N ILE A 170 19.55 7.58 -26.11
CA ILE A 170 19.75 8.24 -27.39
C ILE A 170 19.61 9.75 -27.18
N LEU A 171 20.64 10.51 -27.49
CA LEU A 171 20.64 11.96 -27.31
C LEU A 171 20.01 12.64 -28.52
N LEU A 172 18.79 13.15 -28.36
CA LEU A 172 18.13 14.02 -29.32
C LEU A 172 18.72 15.45 -29.28
N ASN A 173 19.22 15.83 -28.11
CA ASN A 173 19.94 17.08 -27.87
C ASN A 173 21.15 16.80 -26.96
N PRO A 174 22.35 17.37 -27.25
CA PRO A 174 23.53 17.20 -26.41
C PRO A 174 23.35 17.61 -24.93
N ALA A 175 22.41 18.52 -24.66
CA ALA A 175 22.07 18.94 -23.30
C ALA A 175 21.39 17.84 -22.46
N GLN A 176 20.85 16.79 -23.09
CA GLN A 176 20.21 15.66 -22.41
C GLN A 176 21.21 14.67 -21.78
N LYS A 177 22.51 14.88 -21.92
CA LYS A 177 23.53 13.98 -21.36
C LYS A 177 23.48 14.01 -19.83
N ARG A 178 23.05 12.92 -19.24
CA ARG A 178 23.00 12.71 -17.79
C ARG A 178 24.05 11.70 -17.32
N LYS A 179 24.45 11.80 -16.05
CA LYS A 179 25.19 10.76 -15.34
C LYS A 179 24.25 10.18 -14.29
N ILE A 180 23.92 8.91 -14.42
CA ILE A 180 23.30 8.18 -13.31
C ILE A 180 24.44 7.95 -12.31
N LYS A 181 24.32 8.50 -11.09
CA LYS A 181 25.23 8.17 -10.01
C LYS A 181 25.00 6.71 -9.66
N SER A 182 25.87 5.83 -10.17
CA SER A 182 26.00 4.50 -9.57
C SER A 182 26.42 4.72 -8.12
N ARG A 183 25.60 4.30 -7.18
CA ARG A 183 25.90 4.39 -5.74
C ARG A 183 26.87 3.28 -5.36
N THR A 184 28.07 3.32 -5.96
CA THR A 184 29.22 2.60 -5.44
C THR A 184 29.83 3.49 -4.36
N TRP A 185 29.75 3.08 -3.14
CA TRP A 185 30.57 3.63 -2.08
C TRP A 185 32.05 3.43 -2.43
N GLY A 186 32.62 4.45 -3.04
CA GLY A 186 34.04 4.53 -3.33
C GLY A 186 34.81 4.86 -2.06
N ALA A 187 35.60 3.91 -1.63
CA ALA A 187 36.68 4.12 -0.67
C ALA A 187 37.63 5.23 -1.18
N ARG A 188 37.49 6.46 -0.68
CA ARG A 188 38.52 7.49 -0.72
C ARG A 188 38.25 8.49 0.40
N THR A 189 38.99 8.34 1.47
CA THR A 189 39.81 9.31 2.25
C THR A 189 40.12 8.70 3.61
N LEU A 190 41.15 7.86 3.64
CA LEU A 190 41.80 7.38 4.87
C LEU A 190 43.25 7.89 4.84
N THR A 191 43.42 9.18 5.03
CA THR A 191 44.72 9.74 5.43
C THR A 191 44.48 11.09 6.13
N GLY A 192 44.18 11.04 7.41
CA GLY A 192 44.04 12.27 8.22
C GLY A 192 43.64 12.07 9.67
N PHE A 193 43.21 10.90 10.09
CA PHE A 193 42.67 10.67 11.43
C PHE A 193 43.38 9.58 12.27
N ALA A 194 44.61 9.21 11.93
CA ALA A 194 45.32 8.16 12.63
C ALA A 194 45.84 8.50 14.04
N ALA A 195 45.80 9.76 14.48
CA ALA A 195 46.29 10.17 15.80
C ALA A 195 45.22 10.38 16.88
N ILE A 196 43.94 10.53 16.49
CA ILE A 196 42.79 10.67 17.43
C ILE A 196 42.05 9.33 17.61
N ALA A 197 42.19 8.43 16.65
CA ALA A 197 41.52 7.11 16.67
C ALA A 197 42.11 6.12 17.70
N GLY A 198 43.32 6.29 18.18
CA GLY A 198 43.94 5.40 19.14
C GLY A 198 43.41 5.53 20.57
N LEU A 199 42.99 6.72 20.99
CA LEU A 199 42.45 6.97 22.33
C LEU A 199 40.93 6.74 22.39
N THR A 200 40.23 7.01 21.30
CA THR A 200 38.76 6.72 21.21
C THR A 200 38.50 5.23 21.00
N PHE A 201 39.40 4.50 20.31
CA PHE A 201 39.25 3.05 20.14
C PHE A 201 39.38 2.27 21.46
N LEU A 202 40.29 2.69 22.36
CA LEU A 202 40.40 2.08 23.70
C LEU A 202 39.24 2.39 24.62
N LEU A 203 38.61 3.57 24.52
CA LEU A 203 37.42 3.93 25.28
C LEU A 203 36.15 3.26 24.69
N VAL A 204 36.05 3.16 23.38
CA VAL A 204 34.92 2.48 22.73
C VAL A 204 34.99 0.96 22.90
N THR A 205 36.17 0.35 22.87
CA THR A 205 36.29 -1.09 23.13
C THR A 205 36.04 -1.46 24.59
N SER A 206 36.39 -0.60 25.55
CA SER A 206 36.04 -0.84 26.97
C SER A 206 34.55 -0.63 27.23
N THR A 207 33.89 0.39 26.62
CA THR A 207 32.43 0.57 26.71
C THR A 207 31.66 -0.50 25.94
N LEU A 208 32.12 -0.92 24.76
CA LEU A 208 31.51 -2.04 24.04
C LEU A 208 31.70 -3.39 24.76
N PHE A 209 32.83 -3.59 25.45
CA PHE A 209 33.03 -4.77 26.29
C PHE A 209 32.12 -4.77 27.51
N PHE A 210 31.88 -3.60 28.17
CA PHE A 210 30.93 -3.48 29.29
C PHE A 210 29.47 -3.52 28.81
N LEU A 211 29.12 -2.99 27.63
CA LEU A 211 27.79 -3.10 27.04
C LEU A 211 27.48 -4.53 26.56
N ASN A 212 28.51 -5.26 26.11
CA ASN A 212 28.34 -6.65 25.64
C ASN A 212 28.23 -7.67 26.82
N GLN A 213 28.58 -7.28 28.05
CA GLN A 213 28.32 -8.13 29.23
C GLN A 213 26.91 -8.00 29.79
N ASN A 214 26.15 -6.94 29.42
CA ASN A 214 24.77 -6.74 29.85
C ASN A 214 23.72 -7.08 28.81
N SER A 215 24.11 -7.58 27.61
CA SER A 215 23.22 -7.97 26.54
C SER A 215 23.16 -9.49 26.34
N SER A 216 23.28 -10.25 27.40
CA SER A 216 22.92 -11.68 27.38
C SER A 216 21.48 -11.89 27.87
N SER A 217 20.55 -11.23 27.24
CA SER A 217 19.16 -11.68 27.16
C SER A 217 18.95 -12.27 25.77
N GLY A 218 18.75 -13.59 25.72
CA GLY A 218 18.74 -14.40 24.51
C GLY A 218 17.89 -13.82 23.38
N GLN A 219 18.56 -13.39 22.34
CA GLN A 219 17.94 -13.45 21.01
C GLN A 219 18.06 -14.91 20.57
N ASN A 220 16.94 -15.62 20.59
CA ASN A 220 16.78 -16.85 19.85
C ASN A 220 17.02 -16.54 18.37
N SER A 221 18.15 -17.02 17.86
CA SER A 221 18.55 -16.87 16.44
C SER A 221 17.76 -17.75 15.47
N ASP A 222 16.59 -18.27 15.88
CA ASP A 222 15.78 -19.21 15.12
C ASP A 222 14.40 -18.64 14.67
N SER A 223 14.12 -17.35 14.85
CA SER A 223 12.84 -16.81 14.38
C SER A 223 12.90 -16.50 12.88
N VAL A 224 12.07 -17.19 12.10
CA VAL A 224 11.85 -16.92 10.68
C VAL A 224 10.99 -15.66 10.57
N VAL A 225 11.50 -14.63 9.86
CA VAL A 225 10.75 -13.41 9.52
C VAL A 225 10.51 -13.39 8.02
N LEU A 226 9.27 -13.54 7.62
CA LEU A 226 8.84 -13.72 6.24
C LEU A 226 8.09 -12.48 5.73
N LEU A 227 8.54 -11.93 4.60
CA LEU A 227 7.74 -11.02 3.80
C LEU A 227 7.08 -11.78 2.64
N VAL A 228 5.78 -11.64 2.46
CA VAL A 228 5.07 -12.09 1.25
C VAL A 228 4.94 -10.89 0.32
N ARG A 229 5.53 -10.91 -0.87
CA ARG A 229 5.34 -9.83 -1.86
C ARG A 229 3.97 -9.96 -2.54
N PRO A 230 3.36 -8.85 -2.99
CA PRO A 230 2.23 -8.91 -3.90
C PRO A 230 2.53 -9.82 -5.09
N PHE A 231 1.56 -10.65 -5.46
CA PHE A 231 1.74 -11.61 -6.55
C PHE A 231 1.74 -10.90 -7.90
N ASP A 232 2.73 -11.22 -8.74
CA ASP A 232 2.72 -10.81 -10.14
C ASP A 232 1.52 -11.44 -10.85
N TYR A 233 0.78 -10.63 -11.62
CA TYR A 233 -0.44 -11.08 -12.26
C TYR A 233 -0.39 -10.91 -13.77
N VAL A 234 -0.63 -11.99 -14.49
CA VAL A 234 -0.71 -12.01 -15.96
C VAL A 234 -2.07 -12.57 -16.37
N THR A 235 -2.89 -11.75 -16.99
CA THR A 235 -4.20 -12.16 -17.49
C THR A 235 -4.49 -11.52 -18.83
N SER A 236 -5.36 -12.17 -19.60
CA SER A 236 -5.97 -11.59 -20.80
C SER A 236 -7.26 -10.80 -20.51
N VAL A 237 -7.70 -10.73 -19.23
CA VAL A 237 -8.97 -10.11 -18.82
C VAL A 237 -8.75 -9.33 -17.54
N ASP A 238 -8.85 -8.00 -17.59
CA ASP A 238 -8.67 -7.10 -16.43
C ASP A 238 -9.56 -7.41 -15.22
N ASP A 239 -10.68 -8.09 -15.44
CA ASP A 239 -11.69 -8.38 -14.40
C ASP A 239 -11.26 -9.43 -13.36
N LYS A 240 -10.09 -10.07 -13.50
CA LYS A 240 -9.62 -11.14 -12.59
C LYS A 240 -8.40 -10.76 -11.72
N ARG A 241 -7.98 -9.50 -11.67
CA ARG A 241 -6.84 -9.05 -10.84
C ARG A 241 -7.06 -9.31 -9.33
N PHE A 242 -8.32 -9.31 -8.90
CA PHE A 242 -8.68 -9.64 -7.52
C PHE A 242 -8.17 -11.01 -7.04
N VAL A 243 -7.90 -11.94 -7.96
CA VAL A 243 -7.30 -13.25 -7.64
C VAL A 243 -5.89 -13.07 -7.06
N ALA A 244 -5.06 -12.22 -7.66
CA ALA A 244 -3.71 -11.94 -7.18
C ALA A 244 -3.72 -11.20 -5.83
N ASP A 245 -4.62 -10.21 -5.68
CA ASP A 245 -4.76 -9.47 -4.44
C ASP A 245 -5.29 -10.35 -3.29
N SER A 246 -6.12 -11.36 -3.60
CA SER A 246 -6.59 -12.34 -2.63
C SER A 246 -5.46 -13.27 -2.16
N MET A 247 -4.54 -13.65 -3.06
CA MET A 247 -3.40 -14.51 -2.72
C MET A 247 -2.53 -13.89 -1.63
N LEU A 248 -2.16 -12.61 -1.76
CA LEU A 248 -1.39 -11.92 -0.71
C LEU A 248 -2.10 -12.01 0.65
N THR A 249 -3.41 -11.75 0.67
CA THR A 249 -4.22 -11.81 1.90
C THR A 249 -4.24 -13.21 2.49
N VAL A 250 -4.47 -14.23 1.66
CA VAL A 250 -4.53 -15.63 2.07
C VAL A 250 -3.18 -16.12 2.61
N PHE A 251 -2.09 -15.80 1.92
CA PHE A 251 -0.75 -16.22 2.37
C PHE A 251 -0.35 -15.54 3.68
N VAL A 252 -0.58 -14.22 3.81
CA VAL A 252 -0.30 -13.53 5.07
C VAL A 252 -1.14 -14.14 6.20
N ALA A 253 -2.45 -14.35 6.02
CA ALA A 253 -3.32 -14.92 7.02
C ALA A 253 -2.98 -16.38 7.35
N GLY A 254 -2.76 -17.22 6.33
CA GLY A 254 -2.49 -18.65 6.49
C GLY A 254 -1.14 -18.95 7.12
N LEU A 255 -0.15 -18.07 6.93
CA LEU A 255 1.20 -18.25 7.47
C LEU A 255 1.38 -17.58 8.84
N SER A 256 0.53 -16.62 9.24
CA SER A 256 0.70 -15.83 10.47
C SER A 256 0.41 -16.60 11.77
N GLY A 257 -0.22 -17.76 11.75
CA GLY A 257 -0.65 -18.48 12.95
C GLY A 257 0.41 -19.37 13.61
N TYR A 258 1.68 -19.29 13.23
CA TYR A 258 2.74 -20.20 13.68
C TYR A 258 3.78 -19.45 14.51
N GLU A 259 3.99 -19.88 15.78
CA GLU A 259 4.92 -19.22 16.72
C GLU A 259 6.36 -19.05 16.20
N LYS A 260 6.81 -19.97 15.34
CA LYS A 260 8.16 -19.94 14.75
C LYS A 260 8.27 -19.06 13.50
N LEU A 261 7.15 -18.58 12.96
CA LEU A 261 7.08 -17.85 11.70
C LEU A 261 6.44 -16.47 11.92
N ARG A 262 7.24 -15.43 11.97
CA ARG A 262 6.76 -14.06 11.97
C ARG A 262 6.52 -13.62 10.53
N VAL A 263 5.28 -13.48 10.12
CA VAL A 263 4.90 -12.96 8.80
C VAL A 263 4.68 -11.45 8.92
N LEU A 264 5.32 -10.68 8.03
CA LEU A 264 5.09 -9.24 7.95
C LEU A 264 3.69 -8.95 7.38
N SER A 265 3.08 -7.86 7.82
CA SER A 265 1.70 -7.54 7.48
C SER A 265 1.48 -7.29 5.99
N LYS A 266 0.23 -7.43 5.54
CA LYS A 266 -0.17 -7.06 4.18
C LYS A 266 0.17 -5.61 3.87
N ASN A 267 -0.01 -4.69 4.83
CA ASN A 267 0.29 -3.28 4.62
C ASN A 267 1.79 -3.05 4.43
N THR A 268 2.64 -3.75 5.19
CA THR A 268 4.09 -3.75 5.00
C THR A 268 4.47 -4.27 3.60
N SER A 269 3.82 -5.34 3.14
CA SER A 269 4.03 -5.91 1.80
C SER A 269 3.70 -4.91 0.69
N LEU A 270 2.57 -4.22 0.81
CA LEU A 270 2.15 -3.18 -0.14
C LEU A 270 3.10 -1.97 -0.11
N LEU A 271 3.51 -1.52 1.07
CA LEU A 271 4.46 -0.42 1.22
C LEU A 271 5.83 -0.74 0.61
N VAL A 272 6.32 -1.96 0.81
CA VAL A 272 7.57 -2.45 0.19
C VAL A 272 7.50 -2.39 -1.33
N GLU A 273 6.34 -2.69 -1.92
CA GLU A 273 6.13 -2.62 -3.37
C GLU A 273 6.01 -1.16 -3.84
N ASP A 274 5.23 -0.33 -3.16
CA ASP A 274 5.03 1.10 -3.48
C ASP A 274 6.33 1.90 -3.40
N GLU A 275 7.17 1.63 -2.39
CA GLU A 275 8.49 2.25 -2.23
C GLU A 275 9.57 1.58 -3.09
N ASN A 276 9.26 0.51 -3.84
CA ASN A 276 10.19 -0.28 -4.63
C ASN A 276 11.44 -0.73 -3.84
N LEU A 277 11.26 -1.19 -2.60
CA LEU A 277 12.36 -1.59 -1.74
C LEU A 277 13.01 -2.88 -2.26
N THR A 278 14.34 -2.87 -2.28
CA THR A 278 15.14 -4.05 -2.61
C THR A 278 15.10 -5.08 -1.47
N ASP A 279 15.39 -6.34 -1.77
CA ASP A 279 15.46 -7.42 -0.78
C ASP A 279 16.43 -7.09 0.37
N THR A 280 17.52 -6.38 0.08
CA THR A 280 18.49 -5.92 1.09
C THR A 280 17.90 -4.84 2.00
N GLU A 281 17.16 -3.88 1.45
CA GLU A 281 16.48 -2.84 2.22
C GLU A 281 15.35 -3.41 3.07
N VAL A 282 14.62 -4.40 2.55
CA VAL A 282 13.60 -5.15 3.29
C VAL A 282 14.24 -5.89 4.47
N ALA A 283 15.35 -6.59 4.26
CA ALA A 283 16.07 -7.26 5.35
C ALA A 283 16.56 -6.28 6.42
N GLN A 284 17.10 -5.13 6.01
CA GLN A 284 17.62 -4.11 6.94
C GLN A 284 16.52 -3.37 7.70
N ARG A 285 15.42 -3.01 7.02
CA ARG A 285 14.36 -2.17 7.60
C ARG A 285 13.37 -2.96 8.45
N TYR A 286 13.02 -4.18 8.01
CA TYR A 286 11.98 -5.00 8.64
C TYR A 286 12.51 -6.26 9.31
N GLY A 287 13.81 -6.56 9.17
CA GLY A 287 14.44 -7.75 9.73
C GLY A 287 14.00 -9.05 9.03
N ALA A 288 13.44 -8.95 7.82
CA ALA A 288 13.05 -10.13 7.07
C ALA A 288 14.28 -10.97 6.69
N ASN A 289 14.21 -12.26 6.93
CA ASN A 289 15.24 -13.23 6.52
C ASN A 289 14.73 -14.16 5.41
N PHE A 290 13.43 -14.08 5.08
CA PHE A 290 12.82 -14.76 3.95
C PHE A 290 11.88 -13.83 3.17
N ILE A 291 11.81 -14.03 1.85
CA ILE A 291 10.80 -13.42 0.97
C ILE A 291 10.11 -14.51 0.18
N LEU A 292 8.78 -14.46 0.17
CA LEU A 292 7.92 -15.25 -0.71
C LEU A 292 7.48 -14.38 -1.89
N ASN A 293 7.91 -14.76 -3.08
CA ASN A 293 7.44 -14.20 -4.35
C ASN A 293 6.41 -15.14 -4.96
N GLY A 294 5.46 -14.61 -5.70
CA GLY A 294 4.49 -15.42 -6.42
C GLY A 294 4.08 -14.81 -7.75
N SER A 295 3.63 -15.64 -8.67
CA SER A 295 3.01 -15.18 -9.91
C SER A 295 1.77 -15.99 -10.23
N ILE A 296 0.77 -15.33 -10.82
CA ILE A 296 -0.48 -15.92 -11.24
C ILE A 296 -0.71 -15.62 -12.70
N THR A 297 -0.92 -16.64 -13.48
CA THR A 297 -1.34 -16.52 -14.89
C THR A 297 -2.75 -17.09 -15.02
N VAL A 298 -3.70 -16.29 -15.48
CA VAL A 298 -5.08 -16.72 -15.73
C VAL A 298 -5.39 -16.58 -17.22
N LEU A 299 -5.83 -17.66 -17.84
CA LEU A 299 -6.16 -17.74 -19.27
C LEU A 299 -7.52 -18.41 -19.42
N GLY A 300 -8.56 -17.60 -19.63
CA GLY A 300 -9.92 -18.10 -19.55
C GLY A 300 -10.23 -18.64 -18.14
N ASP A 301 -10.53 -19.92 -18.03
CA ASP A 301 -10.76 -20.59 -16.74
C ASP A 301 -9.52 -21.32 -16.21
N ASP A 302 -8.48 -21.47 -17.02
CA ASP A 302 -7.23 -22.10 -16.59
C ASP A 302 -6.37 -21.11 -15.78
N MET A 303 -5.84 -21.59 -14.66
CA MET A 303 -4.98 -20.84 -13.77
C MET A 303 -3.68 -21.58 -13.52
N ARG A 304 -2.58 -20.83 -13.54
CA ARG A 304 -1.26 -21.31 -13.14
C ARG A 304 -0.70 -20.37 -12.08
N THR A 305 -0.33 -20.92 -10.95
CA THR A 305 0.27 -20.16 -9.85
C THR A 305 1.63 -20.72 -9.52
N SER A 306 2.65 -19.87 -9.43
CA SER A 306 3.97 -20.23 -8.92
C SER A 306 4.27 -19.43 -7.65
N VAL A 307 5.02 -20.07 -6.75
CA VAL A 307 5.58 -19.46 -5.56
C VAL A 307 7.07 -19.78 -5.47
N GLU A 308 7.85 -18.84 -4.95
CA GLU A 308 9.28 -18.99 -4.72
C GLU A 308 9.62 -18.40 -3.34
N LEU A 309 10.16 -19.22 -2.45
CA LEU A 309 10.65 -18.82 -1.14
C LEU A 309 12.17 -18.63 -1.21
N ARG A 310 12.64 -17.43 -0.94
CA ARG A 310 14.05 -17.09 -0.95
C ARG A 310 14.55 -16.75 0.45
N ASN A 311 15.67 -17.35 0.83
CA ASN A 311 16.42 -16.99 2.03
C ASN A 311 17.30 -15.77 1.73
N LEU A 312 17.09 -14.66 2.43
CA LEU A 312 17.82 -13.40 2.22
C LEU A 312 19.25 -13.41 2.80
N THR A 313 19.52 -14.33 3.72
CA THR A 313 20.87 -14.46 4.32
C THR A 313 21.82 -15.19 3.39
N THR A 314 21.36 -16.28 2.76
CA THR A 314 22.16 -17.08 1.81
C THR A 314 21.96 -16.64 0.36
N ASN A 315 20.89 -15.88 0.07
CA ASN A 315 20.41 -15.51 -1.25
C ASN A 315 20.06 -16.71 -2.15
N GLU A 316 19.69 -17.84 -1.54
CA GLU A 316 19.30 -19.08 -2.22
C GLU A 316 17.79 -19.25 -2.22
N ILE A 317 17.25 -19.88 -3.28
CA ILE A 317 15.87 -20.33 -3.33
C ILE A 317 15.79 -21.60 -2.46
N GLN A 318 15.09 -21.47 -1.33
CA GLN A 318 14.89 -22.60 -0.43
C GLN A 318 13.78 -23.52 -0.92
N PHE A 319 12.75 -22.95 -1.55
CA PHE A 319 11.58 -23.69 -2.01
C PHE A 319 10.98 -22.99 -3.23
N SER A 320 10.48 -23.77 -4.17
CA SER A 320 9.62 -23.28 -5.26
C SER A 320 8.61 -24.33 -5.65
N ASP A 321 7.39 -23.91 -5.95
CA ASP A 321 6.31 -24.78 -6.40
C ASP A 321 5.51 -24.12 -7.52
N LEU A 322 4.89 -24.94 -8.37
CA LEU A 322 4.07 -24.51 -9.49
C LEU A 322 2.85 -25.40 -9.62
N ILE A 323 1.69 -24.80 -9.36
CA ILE A 323 0.41 -25.50 -9.40
C ILE A 323 -0.42 -25.01 -10.59
N ASN A 324 -1.02 -25.97 -11.30
CA ASN A 324 -1.99 -25.70 -12.36
C ASN A 324 -3.38 -26.14 -11.88
N GLY A 325 -4.39 -25.36 -12.22
CA GLY A 325 -5.80 -25.67 -11.92
C GLY A 325 -6.74 -24.77 -12.69
N GLN A 326 -7.98 -24.74 -12.29
CA GLN A 326 -9.00 -23.85 -12.85
C GLN A 326 -9.34 -22.75 -11.85
N THR A 327 -9.85 -21.63 -12.34
CA THR A 327 -10.23 -20.51 -11.46
C THR A 327 -11.31 -20.90 -10.44
N GLN A 328 -12.16 -21.86 -10.75
CA GLN A 328 -13.15 -22.41 -9.81
C GLN A 328 -12.51 -23.17 -8.63
N ASP A 329 -11.27 -23.68 -8.80
CA ASP A 329 -10.53 -24.43 -7.78
C ASP A 329 -9.59 -23.49 -6.97
N LEU A 330 -9.77 -22.18 -7.09
CA LEU A 330 -8.88 -21.17 -6.52
C LEU A 330 -8.57 -21.43 -5.03
N PHE A 331 -9.58 -21.69 -4.23
CA PHE A 331 -9.43 -21.88 -2.79
C PHE A 331 -8.62 -23.14 -2.46
N ASP A 332 -8.89 -24.25 -3.14
CA ASP A 332 -8.11 -25.48 -2.98
C ASP A 332 -6.64 -25.30 -3.41
N LEU A 333 -6.40 -24.47 -4.44
CA LEU A 333 -5.05 -24.16 -4.90
C LEU A 333 -4.32 -23.25 -3.91
N GLN A 334 -5.00 -22.28 -3.32
CA GLN A 334 -4.47 -21.42 -2.26
C GLN A 334 -4.05 -22.25 -1.04
N ASP A 335 -4.93 -23.11 -0.54
CA ASP A 335 -4.65 -23.98 0.61
C ASP A 335 -3.45 -24.90 0.36
N LYS A 336 -3.40 -25.53 -0.80
CA LYS A 336 -2.26 -26.38 -1.21
C LYS A 336 -0.94 -25.62 -1.21
N LEU A 337 -0.92 -24.39 -1.75
CA LEU A 337 0.30 -23.58 -1.80
C LEU A 337 0.74 -23.13 -0.41
N VAL A 338 -0.19 -22.73 0.46
CA VAL A 338 0.13 -22.39 1.86
C VAL A 338 0.74 -23.58 2.59
N VAL A 339 0.13 -24.78 2.45
CA VAL A 339 0.65 -26.04 3.00
C VAL A 339 2.06 -26.33 2.47
N SER A 340 2.29 -26.18 1.16
CA SER A 340 3.60 -26.41 0.56
C SER A 340 4.66 -25.47 1.14
N VAL A 341 4.34 -24.18 1.35
CA VAL A 341 5.25 -23.20 1.98
C VAL A 341 5.51 -23.56 3.46
N LEU A 342 4.48 -23.92 4.23
CA LEU A 342 4.65 -24.36 5.62
C LEU A 342 5.54 -25.59 5.74
N SER A 343 5.33 -26.58 4.88
CA SER A 343 6.15 -27.78 4.84
C SER A 343 7.64 -27.49 4.58
N SER A 344 7.94 -26.42 3.83
CA SER A 344 9.33 -25.97 3.60
C SER A 344 10.03 -25.43 4.85
N PHE A 345 9.27 -25.14 5.91
CA PHE A 345 9.77 -24.72 7.23
C PHE A 345 9.65 -25.82 8.30
N ASP A 346 9.37 -27.07 7.92
CA ASP A 346 9.11 -28.20 8.83
C ASP A 346 7.95 -27.91 9.82
N LEU A 347 6.92 -27.17 9.38
CA LEU A 347 5.72 -26.87 10.15
C LEU A 347 4.59 -27.83 9.80
N GLU A 348 3.92 -28.39 10.82
CA GLU A 348 2.85 -29.38 10.62
C GLU A 348 1.52 -28.77 10.16
N GLU A 349 0.78 -29.52 9.32
CA GLU A 349 -0.45 -29.12 8.65
C GLU A 349 -1.68 -28.91 9.55
N ASP A 350 -1.64 -29.32 10.83
CA ASP A 350 -2.83 -29.48 11.69
C ASP A 350 -3.69 -28.20 11.90
N LYS A 351 -3.27 -27.04 11.39
CA LYS A 351 -3.99 -25.75 11.53
C LYS A 351 -4.32 -25.04 10.23
N VAL A 352 -3.98 -25.60 9.07
CA VAL A 352 -4.24 -24.96 7.79
C VAL A 352 -5.70 -25.14 7.38
N ARG A 353 -6.58 -24.35 7.94
CA ARG A 353 -7.76 -23.88 7.23
C ARG A 353 -7.62 -22.38 7.10
N VAL A 354 -7.06 -21.95 6.00
CA VAL A 354 -7.26 -20.57 5.54
C VAL A 354 -8.71 -20.52 5.06
N SER A 355 -9.61 -20.53 6.03
CA SER A 355 -11.02 -20.38 5.72
C SER A 355 -11.23 -18.95 5.24
N ASN A 356 -11.47 -18.76 3.95
CA ASN A 356 -12.27 -17.63 3.45
C ASN A 356 -13.69 -17.81 4.03
N GLU A 357 -13.81 -17.70 5.37
CA GLU A 357 -14.98 -18.08 6.11
C GLU A 357 -16.22 -17.39 5.60
N GLY A 358 -17.10 -18.18 4.99
CA GLY A 358 -18.34 -17.73 4.38
C GLY A 358 -18.18 -17.16 2.97
N ILE A 359 -17.00 -17.31 2.33
CA ILE A 359 -16.77 -17.05 0.91
C ILE A 359 -16.52 -18.39 0.22
N GLU A 360 -17.51 -18.86 -0.50
CA GLU A 360 -17.50 -20.18 -1.13
C GLU A 360 -17.30 -20.12 -2.66
N THR A 361 -17.51 -18.93 -3.23
CA THR A 361 -17.47 -18.74 -4.68
C THR A 361 -16.56 -17.60 -5.09
N ILE A 362 -16.03 -17.68 -6.32
CA ILE A 362 -15.22 -16.62 -6.92
C ILE A 362 -16.02 -15.32 -7.07
N GLU A 363 -17.33 -15.41 -7.30
CA GLU A 363 -18.17 -14.22 -7.41
C GLU A 363 -18.31 -13.51 -6.05
N GLU A 364 -18.42 -14.24 -4.95
CA GLU A 364 -18.39 -13.66 -3.60
C GLU A 364 -17.05 -12.97 -3.33
N LEU A 365 -15.94 -13.61 -3.68
CA LEU A 365 -14.60 -13.04 -3.53
C LEU A 365 -14.42 -11.76 -4.37
N ARG A 366 -14.90 -11.78 -5.62
CA ARG A 366 -14.88 -10.60 -6.51
C ARG A 366 -15.68 -9.43 -5.93
N LEU A 367 -16.88 -9.71 -5.45
CA LEU A 367 -17.75 -8.68 -4.84
C LEU A 367 -17.13 -8.12 -3.56
N LEU A 368 -16.53 -8.97 -2.71
CA LEU A 368 -15.85 -8.53 -1.49
C LEU A 368 -14.64 -7.63 -1.80
N HIS A 369 -13.81 -8.05 -2.76
CA HIS A 369 -12.67 -7.24 -3.21
C HIS A 369 -13.11 -5.89 -3.79
N PHE A 370 -14.09 -5.89 -4.69
CA PHE A 370 -14.65 -4.66 -5.26
C PHE A 370 -15.21 -3.73 -4.19
N ALA A 371 -15.97 -4.28 -3.22
CA ALA A 371 -16.49 -3.52 -2.10
C ALA A 371 -15.36 -2.90 -1.25
N ALA A 372 -14.29 -3.65 -0.97
CA ALA A 372 -13.14 -3.14 -0.22
C ALA A 372 -12.48 -1.95 -0.94
N LYS A 373 -12.24 -2.07 -2.26
CA LYS A 373 -11.65 -1.02 -3.11
C LYS A 373 -12.53 0.25 -3.17
N GLU A 374 -13.84 0.10 -3.29
CA GLU A 374 -14.76 1.25 -3.27
C GLU A 374 -14.84 1.91 -1.89
N ARG A 375 -14.73 1.12 -0.81
CA ARG A 375 -14.68 1.64 0.56
C ARG A 375 -13.41 2.47 0.82
N GLU A 376 -12.26 2.07 0.28
CA GLU A 376 -10.99 2.79 0.44
C GLU A 376 -11.03 4.22 -0.10
N LYS A 377 -11.84 4.49 -1.12
CA LYS A 377 -12.04 5.84 -1.66
C LYS A 377 -12.66 6.80 -0.64
N TRP A 378 -13.40 6.30 0.33
CA TRP A 378 -14.02 7.01 1.45
C TRP A 378 -14.83 8.26 1.05
N THR A 379 -15.60 8.19 -0.04
CA THR A 379 -16.37 9.31 -0.58
C THR A 379 -17.87 9.00 -0.67
N VAL A 380 -18.71 10.07 -0.68
CA VAL A 380 -20.15 9.94 -0.93
C VAL A 380 -20.40 9.36 -2.32
N GLY A 381 -19.56 9.69 -3.32
CA GLY A 381 -19.68 9.20 -4.70
C GLY A 381 -19.39 7.71 -4.85
N SER A 382 -18.44 7.15 -4.08
CA SER A 382 -18.11 5.72 -4.12
C SER A 382 -19.10 4.84 -3.34
N TYR A 383 -19.87 5.42 -2.41
CA TYR A 383 -20.78 4.67 -1.56
C TYR A 383 -21.84 3.84 -2.32
N PRO A 384 -22.50 4.32 -3.40
CA PRO A 384 -23.48 3.52 -4.13
C PRO A 384 -22.91 2.23 -4.71
N ALA A 385 -21.71 2.30 -5.31
CA ALA A 385 -21.05 1.12 -5.87
C ALA A 385 -20.62 0.13 -4.77
N TYR A 386 -20.06 0.64 -3.67
CA TYR A 386 -19.77 -0.16 -2.47
C TYR A 386 -21.02 -0.86 -1.92
N ALA A 387 -22.11 -0.12 -1.73
CA ALA A 387 -23.35 -0.65 -1.15
C ALA A 387 -23.98 -1.72 -2.05
N ASP A 388 -24.01 -1.50 -3.38
CA ASP A 388 -24.52 -2.46 -4.36
C ASP A 388 -23.72 -3.77 -4.33
N ALA A 389 -22.38 -3.69 -4.25
CA ALA A 389 -21.53 -4.88 -4.15
C ALA A 389 -21.79 -5.67 -2.86
N VAL A 390 -21.92 -4.99 -1.72
CA VAL A 390 -22.22 -5.63 -0.44
C VAL A 390 -23.64 -6.26 -0.45
N ASP A 391 -24.62 -5.59 -1.07
CA ASP A 391 -25.98 -6.13 -1.18
C ASP A 391 -26.03 -7.37 -2.09
N LYS A 392 -25.30 -7.37 -3.19
CA LYS A 392 -25.14 -8.56 -4.05
C LYS A 392 -24.44 -9.71 -3.32
N LEU A 393 -23.35 -9.41 -2.60
CA LEU A 393 -22.65 -10.39 -1.77
C LEU A 393 -23.59 -11.02 -0.73
N PHE A 394 -24.40 -10.21 -0.05
CA PHE A 394 -25.39 -10.69 0.91
C PHE A 394 -26.50 -11.53 0.25
N ALA A 395 -26.92 -11.16 -0.95
CA ALA A 395 -27.95 -11.90 -1.69
C ALA A 395 -27.49 -13.30 -2.13
N LEU A 396 -26.18 -13.51 -2.33
CA LEU A 396 -25.63 -14.84 -2.65
C LEU A 396 -25.71 -15.78 -1.44
N ASN A 397 -25.44 -15.29 -0.22
CA ASN A 397 -25.50 -16.09 1.00
C ASN A 397 -25.87 -15.20 2.22
N SER A 398 -27.16 -15.01 2.48
CA SER A 398 -27.63 -14.18 3.60
C SER A 398 -27.37 -14.78 5.00
N GLU A 399 -27.08 -16.07 5.08
CA GLU A 399 -26.72 -16.79 6.31
C GLU A 399 -25.19 -16.90 6.47
N GLY A 400 -24.39 -16.29 5.56
CA GLY A 400 -22.93 -16.30 5.64
C GLY A 400 -22.41 -15.31 6.70
N TYR A 401 -21.34 -15.71 7.40
CA TYR A 401 -20.68 -14.88 8.40
C TYR A 401 -20.14 -13.58 7.80
N THR A 402 -19.30 -13.68 6.76
CA THR A 402 -18.64 -12.54 6.08
C THR A 402 -19.66 -11.58 5.46
N GLN A 403 -20.76 -12.12 4.92
CA GLN A 403 -21.84 -11.35 4.32
C GLN A 403 -22.54 -10.47 5.38
N ASN A 404 -22.78 -11.03 6.57
CA ASN A 404 -23.39 -10.28 7.67
C ASN A 404 -22.44 -9.22 8.26
N VAL A 405 -21.14 -9.53 8.42
CA VAL A 405 -20.12 -8.54 8.81
C VAL A 405 -20.04 -7.41 7.78
N SER A 406 -20.04 -7.73 6.49
CA SER A 406 -20.01 -6.73 5.40
C SER A 406 -21.23 -5.80 5.41
N GLN A 407 -22.44 -6.33 5.66
CA GLN A 407 -23.66 -5.55 5.80
C GLN A 407 -23.57 -4.60 7.01
N ALA A 408 -23.06 -5.07 8.14
CA ALA A 408 -22.86 -4.23 9.32
C ALA A 408 -21.95 -3.03 9.02
N TRP A 409 -20.81 -3.25 8.39
CA TRP A 409 -19.90 -2.18 7.98
C TRP A 409 -20.49 -1.25 6.92
N LYS A 410 -21.37 -1.73 6.02
CA LYS A 410 -22.08 -0.90 5.05
C LYS A 410 -22.95 0.17 5.75
N TYR A 411 -23.71 -0.21 6.77
CA TYR A 411 -24.52 0.74 7.53
C TYR A 411 -23.67 1.73 8.33
N HIS A 412 -22.54 1.28 8.91
CA HIS A 412 -21.60 2.18 9.56
C HIS A 412 -20.99 3.18 8.56
N TYR A 413 -20.56 2.73 7.39
CA TYR A 413 -20.02 3.62 6.34
C TYR A 413 -21.07 4.63 5.88
N LYS A 414 -22.32 4.20 5.64
CA LYS A 414 -23.45 5.06 5.34
C LYS A 414 -23.62 6.16 6.38
N MET A 415 -23.52 5.80 7.66
CA MET A 415 -23.64 6.74 8.78
C MET A 415 -22.48 7.75 8.80
N ARG A 416 -21.23 7.29 8.65
CA ARG A 416 -20.04 8.15 8.65
C ARG A 416 -20.03 9.17 7.52
N LEU A 417 -20.57 8.86 6.37
CA LEU A 417 -20.76 9.77 5.23
C LEU A 417 -21.97 10.72 5.40
N GLY A 418 -22.71 10.64 6.50
CA GLY A 418 -23.89 11.45 6.76
C GLY A 418 -25.13 11.08 5.96
N LEU A 419 -25.07 10.03 5.13
CA LEU A 419 -26.14 9.64 4.21
C LEU A 419 -27.41 9.16 4.95
N CYS A 420 -27.26 8.60 6.14
CA CYS A 420 -28.42 8.19 6.98
C CYS A 420 -29.28 9.37 7.41
N ARG A 421 -28.70 10.57 7.55
CA ARG A 421 -29.46 11.80 7.91
C ARG A 421 -30.32 12.31 6.77
N ASN A 422 -30.07 11.91 5.54
CA ASN A 422 -30.89 12.27 4.40
C ASN A 422 -32.26 11.55 4.44
N GLU A 423 -32.32 10.36 5.05
CA GLU A 423 -33.52 9.54 5.19
C GLU A 423 -34.35 9.96 6.43
N ASP A 424 -33.68 10.25 7.53
CA ASP A 424 -34.27 10.74 8.77
C ASP A 424 -33.34 11.75 9.45
N LYS A 425 -33.64 13.04 9.37
CA LYS A 425 -32.81 14.12 9.94
C LYS A 425 -32.63 14.00 11.46
N LYS A 426 -33.56 13.37 12.18
CA LYS A 426 -33.51 13.26 13.63
C LYS A 426 -32.82 11.98 14.10
N ASN A 427 -33.17 10.84 13.53
CA ASN A 427 -32.79 9.51 14.02
C ASN A 427 -31.97 8.70 13.02
N GLY A 428 -31.72 9.21 11.79
CA GLY A 428 -31.10 8.44 10.71
C GLY A 428 -29.76 7.79 11.09
N SER A 429 -28.87 8.54 11.74
CA SER A 429 -27.59 7.99 12.21
C SER A 429 -27.78 6.85 13.22
N THR A 430 -28.71 7.02 14.16
CA THR A 430 -29.06 5.99 15.16
C THR A 430 -29.64 4.75 14.49
N ASN A 431 -30.57 4.94 13.55
CA ASN A 431 -31.20 3.82 12.84
C ASN A 431 -30.17 3.02 12.05
N CYS A 432 -29.27 3.68 11.35
CA CYS A 432 -28.17 2.98 10.65
C CYS A 432 -27.29 2.17 11.61
N MET A 433 -26.96 2.71 12.79
CA MET A 433 -26.15 1.98 13.77
C MET A 433 -26.89 0.78 14.35
N ILE A 434 -28.19 0.91 14.59
CA ILE A 434 -29.05 -0.20 15.05
C ILE A 434 -29.06 -1.32 14.00
N GLU A 435 -29.20 -0.99 12.72
CA GLU A 435 -29.12 -1.99 11.64
C GLU A 435 -27.72 -2.65 11.59
N ALA A 436 -26.65 -1.87 11.72
CA ALA A 436 -25.29 -2.43 11.81
C ALA A 436 -25.15 -3.43 12.96
N ILE A 437 -25.71 -3.10 14.14
CA ILE A 437 -25.65 -3.98 15.33
C ILE A 437 -26.43 -5.28 15.07
N LYS A 438 -27.60 -5.24 14.45
CA LYS A 438 -28.38 -6.45 14.15
C LYS A 438 -27.60 -7.43 13.26
N PHE A 439 -26.95 -6.92 12.19
CA PHE A 439 -26.17 -7.77 11.31
C PHE A 439 -24.93 -8.35 12.00
N VAL A 440 -24.24 -7.57 12.82
CA VAL A 440 -23.07 -8.10 13.53
C VAL A 440 -23.48 -9.06 14.65
N GLU A 441 -24.65 -8.92 15.27
CA GLU A 441 -25.20 -9.90 16.21
C GLU A 441 -25.47 -11.23 15.53
N LYS A 442 -26.05 -11.21 14.33
CA LYS A 442 -26.22 -12.42 13.50
C LYS A 442 -24.87 -13.06 13.17
N ALA A 443 -23.85 -12.27 12.84
CA ALA A 443 -22.50 -12.80 12.61
C ALA A 443 -21.91 -13.48 13.86
N VAL A 444 -22.06 -12.89 15.05
CA VAL A 444 -21.66 -13.51 16.33
C VAL A 444 -22.38 -14.83 16.59
N GLU A 445 -23.68 -14.92 16.26
CA GLU A 445 -24.45 -16.17 16.38
C GLU A 445 -23.94 -17.25 15.41
N LEU A 446 -23.61 -16.85 14.17
CA LEU A 446 -23.11 -17.77 13.13
C LEU A 446 -21.72 -18.31 13.46
N ASN A 447 -20.83 -17.48 14.00
CA ASN A 447 -19.51 -17.92 14.42
C ASN A 447 -19.03 -17.20 15.70
N PRO A 448 -19.35 -17.76 16.89
CA PRO A 448 -19.00 -17.14 18.17
C PRO A 448 -17.52 -17.24 18.54
N SER A 449 -16.68 -17.88 17.75
CA SER A 449 -15.24 -17.99 17.97
C SER A 449 -14.44 -16.89 17.27
N LYS A 450 -15.08 -16.00 16.51
CA LYS A 450 -14.43 -14.95 15.74
C LYS A 450 -14.37 -13.61 16.48
N ALA A 451 -13.15 -13.06 16.59
CA ALA A 451 -12.88 -11.79 17.25
C ALA A 451 -13.53 -10.59 16.57
N ASP A 452 -13.44 -10.53 15.23
CA ASP A 452 -13.83 -9.36 14.42
C ASP A 452 -15.31 -8.97 14.57
N ALA A 453 -16.23 -9.94 14.66
CA ALA A 453 -17.64 -9.64 14.90
C ALA A 453 -17.89 -9.04 16.29
N TYR A 454 -17.23 -9.54 17.35
CA TYR A 454 -17.32 -8.95 18.69
C TYR A 454 -16.74 -7.55 18.72
N LEU A 455 -15.57 -7.34 18.12
CA LEU A 455 -14.91 -6.03 18.07
C LEU A 455 -15.76 -5.03 17.27
N ALA A 456 -16.29 -5.44 16.11
CA ALA A 456 -17.23 -4.61 15.33
C ALA A 456 -18.49 -4.29 16.13
N LYS A 457 -19.09 -5.27 16.83
CA LYS A 457 -20.25 -5.04 17.70
C LYS A 457 -19.94 -4.01 18.80
N SER A 458 -18.81 -4.16 19.46
CA SER A 458 -18.40 -3.21 20.51
C SER A 458 -18.14 -1.82 19.94
N TYR A 459 -17.50 -1.73 18.76
CA TYR A 459 -17.28 -0.47 18.05
C TYR A 459 -18.60 0.22 17.71
N PHE A 460 -19.61 -0.52 17.22
CA PHE A 460 -20.92 0.04 16.89
C PHE A 460 -21.71 0.47 18.12
N LEU A 461 -21.65 -0.30 19.21
CA LEU A 461 -22.24 0.09 20.49
C LEU A 461 -21.61 1.37 21.04
N SER A 462 -20.27 1.47 21.02
CA SER A 462 -19.55 2.67 21.44
C SER A 462 -19.89 3.87 20.57
N SER A 463 -19.91 3.69 19.24
CA SER A 463 -20.28 4.74 18.28
C SER A 463 -21.73 5.20 18.47
N LEU A 464 -22.65 4.27 18.72
CA LEU A 464 -24.02 4.57 19.01
C LEU A 464 -24.15 5.43 20.27
N TYR A 465 -23.42 5.12 21.35
CA TYR A 465 -23.38 5.91 22.58
C TYR A 465 -22.79 7.31 22.38
N LEU A 466 -21.68 7.42 21.64
CA LEU A 466 -20.96 8.68 21.44
C LEU A 466 -21.71 9.64 20.50
N LEU A 467 -22.43 9.13 19.51
CA LEU A 467 -23.18 9.91 18.51
C LEU A 467 -24.57 10.35 18.99
N ASN A 468 -25.10 9.72 20.03
CA ASN A 468 -26.47 9.96 20.47
C ASN A 468 -26.58 10.91 21.66
N ARG A 469 -27.52 11.83 21.55
CA ARG A 469 -27.97 12.74 22.63
C ARG A 469 -28.98 12.11 23.57
N ASP A 470 -29.59 11.01 23.15
CA ASP A 470 -30.63 10.31 23.89
C ASP A 470 -30.01 9.15 24.67
N LYS A 471 -29.45 9.48 25.84
CA LYS A 471 -28.82 8.49 26.72
C LYS A 471 -29.80 7.40 27.21
N GLU A 472 -31.11 7.71 27.32
CA GLU A 472 -32.11 6.74 27.77
C GLU A 472 -32.26 5.61 26.74
N ARG A 473 -32.41 5.95 25.47
CA ARG A 473 -32.45 4.95 24.37
C ARG A 473 -31.21 4.11 24.25
N MET A 474 -30.06 4.66 24.68
CA MET A 474 -28.80 3.97 24.68
C MET A 474 -28.65 2.93 25.77
N MET A 475 -29.37 3.15 26.91
CA MET A 475 -29.37 2.17 27.99
C MET A 475 -30.12 0.89 27.61
N GLU A 476 -31.05 0.93 26.64
CA GLU A 476 -31.66 -0.28 26.08
C GLU A 476 -30.62 -1.23 25.44
N TRP A 477 -29.50 -0.69 24.94
CA TRP A 477 -28.40 -1.45 24.33
C TRP A 477 -27.23 -1.69 25.30
N GLY A 478 -27.39 -1.31 26.59
CA GLY A 478 -26.40 -1.56 27.65
C GLY A 478 -25.24 -0.56 27.73
N GLY A 479 -25.28 0.53 26.94
CA GLY A 479 -24.32 1.63 27.02
C GLY A 479 -22.86 1.23 26.79
N LEU A 480 -21.91 2.02 27.33
CA LEU A 480 -20.48 1.75 27.22
C LEU A 480 -20.04 0.52 28.04
N GLU A 481 -20.74 0.17 29.09
CA GLU A 481 -20.43 -1.02 29.88
C GLU A 481 -20.61 -2.30 29.03
N LYS A 482 -21.69 -2.37 28.27
CA LYS A 482 -21.92 -3.49 27.34
C LYS A 482 -20.91 -3.50 26.21
N ALA A 483 -20.52 -2.34 25.70
CA ALA A 483 -19.49 -2.23 24.69
C ALA A 483 -18.15 -2.77 25.23
N ALA A 484 -17.77 -2.41 26.45
CA ALA A 484 -16.56 -2.91 27.11
C ALA A 484 -16.59 -4.44 27.30
N GLU A 485 -17.71 -4.99 27.83
CA GLU A 485 -17.88 -6.45 27.98
C GLU A 485 -17.69 -7.19 26.66
N VAL A 486 -18.27 -6.67 25.56
CA VAL A 486 -18.18 -7.27 24.24
C VAL A 486 -16.74 -7.13 23.67
N ALA A 487 -16.06 -6.00 23.93
CA ALA A 487 -14.68 -5.80 23.55
C ALA A 487 -13.75 -6.83 24.19
N GLU A 488 -13.92 -7.10 25.49
CA GLU A 488 -13.14 -8.11 26.22
C GLU A 488 -13.27 -9.50 25.59
N LYS A 489 -14.50 -9.88 25.21
CA LYS A 489 -14.74 -11.16 24.54
C LYS A 489 -14.01 -11.21 23.20
N GLY A 490 -14.12 -10.15 22.38
CA GLY A 490 -13.42 -10.06 21.11
C GLY A 490 -11.91 -10.10 21.29
N TYR A 491 -11.38 -9.31 22.21
CA TYR A 491 -9.94 -9.23 22.47
C TYR A 491 -9.33 -10.58 22.90
N ALA A 492 -10.06 -11.34 23.72
CA ALA A 492 -9.63 -12.68 24.16
C ALA A 492 -9.59 -13.71 23.02
N LEU A 493 -10.29 -13.46 21.91
CA LEU A 493 -10.34 -14.32 20.73
C LEU A 493 -9.33 -13.93 19.64
N ILE A 494 -8.62 -12.79 19.78
CA ILE A 494 -7.61 -12.39 18.80
C ILE A 494 -6.43 -13.35 18.89
N SER A 495 -6.05 -13.96 17.77
CA SER A 495 -4.81 -14.73 17.67
C SER A 495 -3.62 -13.81 17.32
N ASP A 496 -3.47 -13.45 16.05
CA ASP A 496 -2.32 -12.70 15.54
C ASP A 496 -2.70 -11.70 14.42
N ASP A 497 -3.98 -11.27 14.34
CA ASP A 497 -4.43 -10.32 13.34
C ASP A 497 -4.15 -8.87 13.77
N PRO A 498 -3.24 -8.15 13.08
CA PRO A 498 -2.90 -6.77 13.41
C PRO A 498 -4.10 -5.83 13.40
N TYR A 499 -4.98 -5.97 12.40
CA TYR A 499 -6.17 -5.12 12.27
C TYR A 499 -7.12 -5.29 13.46
N GLN A 500 -7.30 -6.53 13.95
CA GLN A 500 -8.14 -6.80 15.10
C GLN A 500 -7.56 -6.19 16.38
N PHE A 501 -6.24 -6.21 16.59
CA PHE A 501 -5.60 -5.48 17.68
C PHE A 501 -5.80 -3.97 17.57
N GLY A 502 -5.72 -3.41 16.37
CA GLY A 502 -6.01 -1.99 16.12
C GLY A 502 -7.44 -1.63 16.48
N LEU A 503 -8.41 -2.41 16.01
CA LEU A 503 -9.82 -2.21 16.33
C LEU A 503 -10.12 -2.37 17.83
N ALA A 504 -9.49 -3.34 18.49
CA ALA A 504 -9.60 -3.51 19.94
C ALA A 504 -9.04 -2.28 20.69
N GLY A 505 -7.88 -1.78 20.30
CA GLY A 505 -7.29 -0.57 20.87
C GLY A 505 -8.19 0.65 20.75
N GLU A 506 -8.82 0.84 19.58
CA GLU A 506 -9.78 1.91 19.33
C GLU A 506 -11.01 1.77 20.23
N VAL A 507 -11.58 0.57 20.34
CA VAL A 507 -12.74 0.30 21.20
C VAL A 507 -12.43 0.52 22.66
N PHE A 508 -11.28 0.05 23.15
CA PHE A 508 -10.86 0.29 24.54
C PHE A 508 -10.63 1.79 24.82
N THR A 509 -10.17 2.56 23.83
CA THR A 509 -10.14 4.04 23.95
C THR A 509 -11.56 4.59 24.17
N PHE A 510 -12.54 4.12 23.39
CA PHE A 510 -13.94 4.57 23.49
C PHE A 510 -14.61 4.18 24.81
N THR A 511 -14.20 3.07 25.40
CA THR A 511 -14.74 2.58 26.68
C THR A 511 -13.93 3.04 27.90
N ASN A 512 -13.00 3.97 27.71
CA ASN A 512 -12.11 4.55 28.74
C ASN A 512 -11.15 3.55 29.42
N ASP A 513 -10.84 2.41 28.80
CA ASP A 513 -9.81 1.50 29.27
C ASP A 513 -8.49 1.78 28.52
N PHE A 514 -7.81 2.86 28.90
CA PHE A 514 -6.64 3.35 28.19
C PHE A 514 -5.42 2.42 28.33
N GLU A 515 -5.33 1.67 29.42
CA GLU A 515 -4.28 0.68 29.63
C GLU A 515 -4.40 -0.48 28.63
N LYS A 516 -5.60 -1.08 28.50
CA LYS A 516 -5.85 -2.12 27.51
C LYS A 516 -5.74 -1.59 26.09
N SER A 517 -6.19 -0.36 25.86
CA SER A 517 -6.01 0.31 24.57
C SER A 517 -4.52 0.38 24.19
N ALA A 518 -3.67 0.92 25.06
CA ALA A 518 -2.23 1.02 24.80
C ALA A 518 -1.60 -0.37 24.61
N ASN A 519 -1.99 -1.38 25.39
CA ASN A 519 -1.51 -2.75 25.26
C ASN A 519 -1.93 -3.40 23.92
N ALA A 520 -3.16 -3.16 23.46
CA ALA A 520 -3.64 -3.66 22.17
C ALA A 520 -2.87 -3.01 21.01
N PHE A 521 -2.67 -1.69 21.05
CA PHE A 521 -1.86 -1.00 20.06
C PHE A 521 -0.38 -1.41 20.09
N ALA A 522 0.19 -1.66 21.27
CA ALA A 522 1.56 -2.16 21.36
C ALA A 522 1.71 -3.53 20.66
N LYS A 523 0.71 -4.42 20.78
CA LYS A 523 0.69 -5.68 20.02
C LYS A 523 0.53 -5.45 18.52
N LEU A 524 -0.36 -4.55 18.10
CA LEU A 524 -0.48 -4.14 16.70
C LEU A 524 0.88 -3.71 16.13
N PHE A 525 1.56 -2.75 16.79
CA PHE A 525 2.84 -2.21 16.33
C PHE A 525 4.01 -3.21 16.39
N LYS A 526 3.86 -4.29 17.15
CA LYS A 526 4.80 -5.42 17.09
C LYS A 526 4.59 -6.29 15.87
N LEU A 527 3.35 -6.39 15.37
CA LEU A 527 2.97 -7.24 14.23
C LEU A 527 2.99 -6.46 12.90
N ASP A 528 2.69 -5.17 12.94
CA ASP A 528 2.62 -4.29 11.78
C ASP A 528 3.41 -3.00 12.05
N ASP A 529 4.50 -2.81 11.35
CA ASP A 529 5.35 -1.63 11.50
C ASP A 529 4.70 -0.36 10.92
N ASN A 530 3.65 -0.51 10.09
CA ASN A 530 2.94 0.62 9.48
C ASN A 530 1.41 0.44 9.49
N PRO A 531 0.78 0.47 10.68
CA PRO A 531 -0.64 0.17 10.84
C PRO A 531 -1.58 1.28 10.34
N GLY A 532 -1.05 2.35 9.77
CA GLY A 532 -1.79 3.50 9.26
C GLY A 532 -2.04 4.60 10.31
N ASP A 533 -2.34 5.79 9.79
CA ASP A 533 -2.42 7.04 10.58
C ASP A 533 -3.52 6.99 11.67
N THR A 534 -4.65 6.35 11.39
CA THR A 534 -5.77 6.30 12.35
C THR A 534 -5.39 5.52 13.62
N PHE A 535 -4.83 4.32 13.46
CA PHE A 535 -4.40 3.53 14.61
C PHE A 535 -3.22 4.18 15.34
N THR A 536 -2.29 4.80 14.61
CA THR A 536 -1.19 5.57 15.19
C THR A 536 -1.71 6.72 16.04
N GLN A 537 -2.73 7.45 15.57
CA GLN A 537 -3.37 8.53 16.32
C GLN A 537 -4.06 8.04 17.60
N PHE A 538 -4.83 6.95 17.53
CA PHE A 538 -5.48 6.40 18.72
C PHE A 538 -4.46 5.85 19.72
N TYR A 539 -3.35 5.25 19.25
CA TYR A 539 -2.26 4.84 20.14
C TYR A 539 -1.59 6.03 20.82
N MET A 540 -1.34 7.12 20.10
CA MET A 540 -0.83 8.38 20.65
C MET A 540 -1.75 8.91 21.75
N ILE A 541 -3.07 8.93 21.50
CA ILE A 541 -4.07 9.41 22.47
C ILE A 541 -4.10 8.50 23.70
N SER A 542 -4.17 7.19 23.54
CA SER A 542 -4.20 6.26 24.68
C SER A 542 -2.90 6.26 25.47
N SER A 543 -1.74 6.42 24.83
CA SER A 543 -0.46 6.61 25.51
C SER A 543 -0.45 7.88 26.36
N TYR A 544 -0.93 8.99 25.83
CA TYR A 544 -1.08 10.22 26.59
C TYR A 544 -2.00 10.05 27.81
N LEU A 545 -3.18 9.44 27.62
CA LEU A 545 -4.16 9.24 28.67
C LEU A 545 -3.71 8.21 29.73
N ASN A 546 -2.79 7.33 29.36
CA ASN A 546 -2.13 6.37 30.24
C ASN A 546 -0.82 6.93 30.85
N ASN A 547 -0.57 8.24 30.69
CA ASN A 547 0.62 8.96 31.19
C ASN A 547 1.96 8.45 30.64
N ASP A 548 1.97 7.79 29.47
CA ASP A 548 3.17 7.43 28.72
C ASP A 548 3.50 8.55 27.71
N LEU A 549 4.10 9.64 28.21
CA LEU A 549 4.40 10.83 27.40
C LEU A 549 5.55 10.60 26.42
N GLU A 550 6.43 9.65 26.68
CA GLU A 550 7.52 9.31 25.76
C GLU A 550 6.96 8.65 24.51
N LYS A 551 6.11 7.65 24.69
CA LYS A 551 5.43 6.96 23.57
C LYS A 551 4.49 7.90 22.82
N MET A 552 3.75 8.74 23.51
CA MET A 552 2.91 9.76 22.90
C MET A 552 3.74 10.66 21.96
N ARG A 553 4.91 11.17 22.41
CA ARG A 553 5.77 12.03 21.61
C ARG A 553 6.35 11.30 20.39
N GLU A 554 6.83 10.07 20.56
CA GLU A 554 7.29 9.22 19.46
C GLU A 554 6.24 9.10 18.35
N LEU A 555 5.00 8.76 18.73
CA LEU A 555 3.90 8.55 17.82
C LEU A 555 3.43 9.87 17.16
N ALA A 556 3.42 10.97 17.90
CA ALA A 556 3.10 12.29 17.36
C ALA A 556 4.10 12.70 16.27
N LEU A 557 5.39 12.55 16.53
CA LEU A 557 6.44 12.86 15.54
C LEU A 557 6.34 11.95 14.31
N ARG A 558 6.05 10.67 14.49
CA ARG A 558 5.82 9.73 13.38
C ARG A 558 4.64 10.18 12.51
N ILE A 559 3.51 10.58 13.09
CA ILE A 559 2.35 11.11 12.34
C ILE A 559 2.73 12.33 11.53
N ILE A 560 3.51 13.25 12.11
CA ILE A 560 3.96 14.46 11.45
C ILE A 560 4.89 14.13 10.28
N GLU A 561 5.87 13.25 10.48
CA GLU A 561 6.80 12.83 9.44
C GLU A 561 6.09 12.18 8.25
N THR A 562 5.16 11.27 8.53
CA THR A 562 4.36 10.59 7.49
C THR A 562 3.51 11.59 6.69
N ASN A 563 2.98 12.63 7.33
CA ASN A 563 2.17 13.65 6.65
C ASN A 563 3.01 14.70 5.92
N ASN A 564 4.22 15.03 6.39
CA ASN A 564 5.14 15.95 5.71
C ASN A 564 5.75 15.36 4.43
N SER A 565 5.84 14.04 4.32
CA SER A 565 6.32 13.34 3.12
C SER A 565 5.28 13.29 1.98
N ARG A 566 4.02 13.61 2.27
CA ARG A 566 2.93 13.70 1.28
C ARG A 566 2.78 15.12 0.79
N GLU A 567 2.76 15.34 -0.52
CA GLU A 567 2.56 16.68 -1.12
C GLU A 567 1.29 17.35 -0.56
N VAL A 568 1.47 18.53 0.05
CA VAL A 568 0.50 19.18 0.96
C VAL A 568 -0.65 19.90 0.24
N ASP A 569 -0.64 20.00 -1.10
CA ASP A 569 -1.50 20.98 -1.81
C ASP A 569 -2.97 20.59 -2.00
N THR A 570 -3.38 19.35 -1.72
CA THR A 570 -4.80 18.92 -1.91
C THR A 570 -5.32 18.01 -0.83
N CYS A 571 -5.15 18.38 0.45
CA CYS A 571 -5.64 17.49 1.50
C CYS A 571 -7.15 17.57 1.70
N THR A 572 -7.90 16.79 0.94
CA THR A 572 -9.33 16.53 1.12
C THR A 572 -9.63 15.26 1.95
N LYS A 573 -8.59 14.51 2.37
CA LYS A 573 -8.75 13.26 3.12
C LYS A 573 -8.80 13.50 4.64
N PRO A 574 -9.56 12.70 5.41
CA PRO A 574 -9.59 12.79 6.88
C PRO A 574 -8.23 12.65 7.57
N SER A 575 -7.24 12.00 6.92
CA SER A 575 -5.88 11.80 7.43
C SER A 575 -5.08 13.09 7.63
N CYS A 576 -5.45 14.19 6.99
CA CYS A 576 -4.74 15.46 7.13
C CYS A 576 -4.97 16.14 8.49
N GLY A 577 -6.09 15.83 9.14
CA GLY A 577 -6.33 16.26 10.52
C GLY A 577 -5.38 15.62 11.53
N ASN A 578 -4.75 14.51 11.19
CA ASN A 578 -3.93 13.75 12.13
C ASN A 578 -2.65 14.47 12.52
N ALA A 579 -1.97 15.15 11.57
CA ALA A 579 -0.78 15.97 11.89
C ALA A 579 -1.13 17.16 12.79
N ALA A 580 -2.21 17.87 12.49
CA ALA A 580 -2.67 18.96 13.35
C ALA A 580 -3.03 18.45 14.76
N TYR A 581 -3.64 17.27 14.84
CA TYR A 581 -3.93 16.61 16.11
C TYR A 581 -2.66 16.28 16.90
N ALA A 582 -1.64 15.75 16.23
CA ALA A 582 -0.35 15.46 16.84
C ALA A 582 0.32 16.72 17.40
N TYR A 583 0.32 17.84 16.65
CA TYR A 583 0.85 19.11 17.14
C TYR A 583 0.12 19.63 18.36
N LEU A 584 -1.20 19.48 18.47
CA LEU A 584 -1.96 19.91 19.67
C LEU A 584 -1.45 19.20 20.93
N PHE A 585 -1.14 17.92 20.87
CA PHE A 585 -0.60 17.16 22.01
C PHE A 585 0.83 17.58 22.34
N LEU A 586 1.70 17.78 21.32
CA LEU A 586 3.07 18.24 21.53
C LEU A 586 3.13 19.65 22.14
N ILE A 587 2.28 20.58 21.67
CA ILE A 587 2.17 21.93 22.22
C ILE A 587 1.70 21.84 23.68
N TYR A 588 0.67 21.03 23.95
CA TYR A 588 0.15 20.89 25.30
C TYR A 588 1.21 20.33 26.26
N GLU A 589 1.93 19.29 25.87
CA GLU A 589 2.99 18.70 26.66
C GLU A 589 4.14 19.70 26.91
N ALA A 590 4.62 20.37 25.86
CA ALA A 590 5.67 21.37 25.98
C ALA A 590 5.27 22.53 26.93
N ASN A 591 4.01 22.97 26.85
CA ASN A 591 3.46 23.99 27.74
C ASN A 591 3.39 23.53 29.20
N GLN A 592 3.01 22.26 29.47
CA GLN A 592 3.02 21.70 30.81
C GLN A 592 4.43 21.61 31.40
N ASN A 593 5.44 21.41 30.57
CA ASN A 593 6.85 21.35 30.94
C ASN A 593 7.52 22.75 31.02
N ASN A 594 6.77 23.84 30.80
CA ASN A 594 7.27 25.20 30.71
C ASN A 594 8.39 25.40 29.65
N ASP A 595 8.39 24.59 28.59
CA ASP A 595 9.33 24.70 27.48
C ASP A 595 8.80 25.63 26.39
N GLN A 596 8.88 26.95 26.67
CA GLN A 596 8.35 27.98 25.77
C GLN A 596 8.97 27.88 24.36
N LYS A 597 10.25 27.49 24.26
CA LYS A 597 10.90 27.34 22.95
C LYS A 597 10.23 26.30 22.08
N LYS A 598 9.93 25.13 22.65
CA LYS A 598 9.20 24.06 21.93
C LYS A 598 7.75 24.45 21.66
N VAL A 599 7.10 25.17 22.57
CA VAL A 599 5.74 25.70 22.34
C VAL A 599 5.75 26.59 21.11
N ASP A 600 6.68 27.52 20.99
CA ASP A 600 6.76 28.42 19.85
C ASP A 600 7.08 27.72 18.54
N GLU A 601 8.00 26.75 18.57
CA GLU A 601 8.37 25.89 17.43
C GLU A 601 7.16 25.10 16.92
N TYR A 602 6.55 24.28 17.78
CA TYR A 602 5.39 23.47 17.40
C TYR A 602 4.16 24.30 17.02
N LEU A 603 3.99 25.49 17.61
CA LEU A 603 2.91 26.39 17.25
C LEU A 603 3.11 27.00 15.86
N GLN A 604 4.36 27.30 15.48
CA GLN A 604 4.69 27.76 14.13
C GLN A 604 4.36 26.66 13.09
N ASP A 605 4.76 25.40 13.35
CA ASP A 605 4.50 24.27 12.48
C ASP A 605 3.00 23.95 12.42
N PHE A 606 2.30 23.97 13.55
CA PHE A 606 0.84 23.82 13.60
C PHE A 606 0.13 24.83 12.72
N ARG A 607 0.60 26.10 12.70
CA ARG A 607 0.04 27.13 11.83
C ARG A 607 0.19 26.84 10.35
N SER A 608 1.21 26.10 9.94
CA SER A 608 1.40 25.69 8.55
C SER A 608 0.39 24.63 8.10
N VAL A 609 -0.02 23.74 9.00
CA VAL A 609 -1.01 22.67 8.75
C VAL A 609 -2.44 23.05 9.16
N ARG A 610 -2.62 24.19 9.78
CA ARG A 610 -3.87 24.64 10.41
C ARG A 610 -5.03 24.85 9.42
N ASN A 611 -4.77 25.20 8.16
CA ASN A 611 -5.82 25.34 7.14
C ASN A 611 -6.59 24.02 6.93
N GLN A 612 -6.02 22.91 7.39
CA GLN A 612 -6.57 21.57 7.29
C GLN A 612 -7.37 21.14 8.54
N TYR A 613 -7.17 21.83 9.69
CA TYR A 613 -7.84 21.48 10.96
C TYR A 613 -8.14 22.76 11.77
N THR A 614 -9.34 23.29 11.60
CA THR A 614 -9.77 24.52 12.24
C THR A 614 -10.25 24.29 13.69
N ARG A 615 -10.32 25.37 14.50
CA ARG A 615 -10.92 25.33 15.83
C ARG A 615 -12.39 24.84 15.76
N GLU A 616 -13.12 25.20 14.69
CA GLU A 616 -14.50 24.74 14.49
C GLU A 616 -14.56 23.24 14.29
N MET A 617 -13.64 22.64 13.53
CA MET A 617 -13.52 21.19 13.38
C MET A 617 -13.20 20.52 14.72
N TRP A 618 -12.25 21.05 15.49
CA TRP A 618 -11.93 20.59 16.85
C TRP A 618 -13.14 20.64 17.76
N MET A 619 -13.87 21.77 17.74
CA MET A 619 -15.09 21.98 18.54
C MET A 619 -16.32 21.30 17.95
N SER A 620 -16.20 20.59 16.83
CA SER A 620 -17.32 19.89 16.20
C SER A 620 -17.97 18.91 17.16
N ARG A 621 -19.29 18.81 17.07
CA ARG A 621 -20.07 17.86 17.86
C ARG A 621 -19.78 16.39 17.54
N ASP A 622 -19.19 16.18 16.37
CA ASP A 622 -18.83 14.85 15.88
C ASP A 622 -17.40 14.44 16.30
N ASN A 623 -16.67 15.34 17.02
CA ASN A 623 -15.36 15.01 17.59
C ASN A 623 -15.53 14.15 18.86
N PRO A 624 -15.17 12.86 18.83
CA PRO A 624 -15.34 11.95 19.96
C PRO A 624 -14.54 12.37 21.20
N ALA A 625 -13.45 13.12 21.01
CA ALA A 625 -12.62 13.64 22.10
C ALA A 625 -13.40 14.43 23.16
N ARG A 626 -14.45 15.16 22.75
CA ARG A 626 -15.31 15.93 23.67
C ARG A 626 -16.04 15.09 24.71
N PHE A 627 -16.22 13.80 24.44
CA PHE A 627 -17.01 12.89 25.27
C PHE A 627 -16.17 11.85 25.98
N ILE A 628 -15.13 11.35 25.32
CA ILE A 628 -14.29 10.26 25.81
C ILE A 628 -13.28 10.79 26.84
N TRP A 629 -12.59 11.91 26.54
CA TRP A 629 -11.59 12.51 27.41
C TRP A 629 -11.82 14.01 27.57
N LYS A 630 -13.02 14.32 28.02
CA LYS A 630 -13.58 15.69 28.12
C LYS A 630 -12.66 16.65 28.87
N GLU A 631 -12.11 16.25 29.99
CA GLU A 631 -11.24 17.10 30.82
C GLU A 631 -9.99 17.53 30.06
N GLN A 632 -9.32 16.60 29.37
CA GLN A 632 -8.11 16.88 28.61
C GLN A 632 -8.44 17.72 27.36
N PHE A 633 -9.56 17.43 26.72
CA PHE A 633 -10.06 18.20 25.58
C PHE A 633 -10.28 19.68 25.97
N GLU A 634 -10.90 19.93 27.13
CA GLU A 634 -11.14 21.28 27.64
C GLU A 634 -9.81 21.99 28.00
N LYS A 635 -8.85 21.29 28.61
CA LYS A 635 -7.51 21.83 28.93
C LYS A 635 -6.74 22.20 27.69
N ILE A 636 -6.68 21.34 26.67
CA ILE A 636 -6.02 21.61 25.39
C ILE A 636 -6.69 22.80 24.70
N THR A 637 -8.02 22.82 24.64
CA THR A 637 -8.78 23.92 24.04
C THR A 637 -8.47 25.26 24.71
N ALA A 638 -8.52 25.32 26.03
CA ALA A 638 -8.25 26.53 26.78
C ALA A 638 -6.83 27.05 26.57
N MET A 639 -5.84 26.17 26.58
CA MET A 639 -4.46 26.52 26.29
C MET A 639 -4.30 27.08 24.87
N MET A 640 -4.85 26.40 23.87
CA MET A 640 -4.75 26.83 22.48
C MET A 640 -5.48 28.13 22.21
N ASP A 641 -6.60 28.41 22.88
CA ASP A 641 -7.29 29.71 22.83
C ASP A 641 -6.44 30.82 23.44
N GLN A 642 -5.69 30.56 24.54
CA GLN A 642 -4.71 31.47 25.10
C GLN A 642 -3.53 31.77 24.15
N LEU A 643 -3.14 30.78 23.33
CA LEU A 643 -2.08 30.91 22.32
C LEU A 643 -2.61 31.51 21.00
N GLY A 644 -3.87 31.96 20.94
CA GLY A 644 -4.43 32.71 19.84
C GLY A 644 -5.16 31.89 18.78
N TRP A 645 -5.60 30.63 19.09
CA TRP A 645 -6.33 29.79 18.14
C TRP A 645 -7.72 30.37 17.77
N SER A 646 -8.34 31.11 18.68
CA SER A 646 -9.68 31.70 18.48
C SER A 646 -9.67 33.04 17.69
N SER A 647 -8.49 33.61 17.41
CA SER A 647 -8.34 34.94 16.83
C SER A 647 -7.95 34.96 15.35
N VAL A 648 -8.10 33.88 14.64
CA VAL A 648 -7.75 33.76 13.20
C VAL A 648 -8.83 33.04 12.43
#